data_f6344913073e27282e3ab86faf0cb1aa
#
_entry.id   f6344913073e27282e3ab86faf0cb1aa
#
_cell.length_a   1.000
_cell.length_b   1.000
_cell.length_c   1.000
_cell.angle_alpha   90.00
_cell.angle_beta   90.00
_cell.angle_gamma   90.00
#
_symmetry.space_group_name_H-M   'P 1'
#
loop_
_entity.id
_entity.type
_entity.pdbx_description
1 polymer ?
#
loop_
_entity_poly.entity_id
_entity_poly.type
_entity_poly.pdbx_seq_one_letter_code
_entity_poly.pdbx_strand_id
1 'polypeptide(L)'
;MSEIFTPKAKSAMVLAAREAILFKHQSVGTEHLLLGLILEQEGIAGNVLRAAGLTAEIVRSEIESLTGYGSNRKQMDPYLMPYSPRAKKVILSATDEAKRLEVPQVGTEHLLLALLREEVLATKILRDNQIDPQELMKEIYGKIGIQPSNAGSKRKARQESSQEGTPTLNSLARDLTELAREGKIDPAVGREDEVRRIIQIISRRTKNNPVLVGEPGVGKTAIVEGLAQRMVSGEVPEEIAEKRLMMLDMGAVVAGTKYRGEFEERMKKILDEVYREQDVILFIDELHTLIGAGGAEGSIDASNILKPALARGEIQVIGATTLDEYQKYIEKDAALERRFASVHVNEPSADDTVEILKGLRKRYEDHHRVEITDAAIEAAVQLSVRYITSRKLPDKAIDLMDETAAKARLDRSGKHSPLQKLEAEVEELAQKKDDAIREQKFEEAARLRKKEQAKRDKLEKLRQKVEVEAKREFVAAITDEDIAEVVSQWTGIPLKQMEKKESERLVHLEKELHQRVIGQEEAVSAVARSIRRARSGLKDPKRPIGSFLFLGPTGVGKTELAKTLAESMFGDQDALVRIDMSEYMEKHAVSRLVGSPPGYVGFDEGGQLTEKIRNKPYSVILLDEIEKAHPDVFNILLQVLDDGHLTDSKGRKVDFRNTILIMTSNLGATALRDEKAVGFGAKTVQHDHTAMEKRIREELKNAFRPELLNRIDEIIVFHKLTKPELRQIVQLMTKDIKTRLAELNIELKFTSGVIDLIAEEGFDPEYGARPIRRAIQKKIEDPLSEALLSGEIRFGQKVTIGSQKGKVTIKETKVAPKKEAVKA
;
A
#
# COMPACT_ATOMS: atom_id res chain seq x y z
N MET A 1 -24.32 23.99 -18.44
CA MET A 1 -23.87 24.16 -19.85
C MET A 1 -24.47 25.39 -20.56
N SER A 2 -25.33 26.22 -19.94
CA SER A 2 -26.09 27.25 -20.66
C SER A 2 -25.39 28.59 -20.87
N GLU A 3 -24.32 28.92 -20.19
CA GLU A 3 -23.65 30.24 -20.29
C GLU A 3 -22.37 30.29 -21.11
N ILE A 4 -21.79 29.12 -21.40
CA ILE A 4 -20.48 29.03 -22.06
C ILE A 4 -20.58 29.15 -23.60
N PHE A 5 -21.72 28.77 -24.21
CA PHE A 5 -21.89 28.72 -25.65
C PHE A 5 -22.78 29.86 -26.17
N THR A 6 -22.39 30.43 -27.31
CA THR A 6 -23.22 31.41 -28.01
C THR A 6 -24.57 30.80 -28.46
N PRO A 7 -25.62 31.59 -28.67
CA PRO A 7 -26.90 31.08 -29.17
C PRO A 7 -26.79 30.30 -30.48
N LYS A 8 -25.89 30.73 -31.38
CA LYS A 8 -25.63 30.08 -32.69
C LYS A 8 -24.93 28.74 -32.51
N ALA A 9 -23.97 28.65 -31.60
CA ALA A 9 -23.30 27.38 -31.27
C ALA A 9 -24.30 26.38 -30.67
N LYS A 10 -25.18 26.83 -29.79
CA LYS A 10 -26.24 25.98 -29.23
C LYS A 10 -27.20 25.49 -30.31
N SER A 11 -27.61 26.37 -31.24
CA SER A 11 -28.43 26.00 -32.39
C SER A 11 -27.77 24.91 -33.22
N ALA A 12 -26.49 25.07 -33.58
CA ALA A 12 -25.74 24.08 -34.34
C ALA A 12 -25.66 22.72 -33.62
N MET A 13 -25.48 22.71 -32.29
CA MET A 13 -25.44 21.48 -31.49
C MET A 13 -26.80 20.77 -31.44
N VAL A 14 -27.92 21.53 -31.38
CA VAL A 14 -29.29 20.98 -31.44
C VAL A 14 -29.59 20.42 -32.82
N LEU A 15 -29.15 21.10 -33.87
CA LEU A 15 -29.28 20.62 -35.25
C LEU A 15 -28.46 19.32 -35.45
N ALA A 16 -27.25 19.25 -34.94
CA ALA A 16 -26.47 18.03 -34.94
C ALA A 16 -27.17 16.84 -34.24
N ALA A 17 -27.84 17.10 -33.12
CA ALA A 17 -28.60 16.08 -32.40
C ALA A 17 -29.85 15.63 -33.18
N ARG A 18 -30.55 16.56 -33.85
CA ARG A 18 -31.67 16.22 -34.75
C ARG A 18 -31.22 15.33 -35.91
N GLU A 19 -30.12 15.65 -36.57
CA GLU A 19 -29.59 14.84 -37.66
C GLU A 19 -29.19 13.44 -37.18
N ALA A 20 -28.54 13.32 -36.00
CA ALA A 20 -28.20 12.03 -35.40
C ALA A 20 -29.47 11.16 -35.13
N ILE A 21 -30.60 11.80 -34.74
CA ILE A 21 -31.90 11.12 -34.58
C ILE A 21 -32.45 10.66 -35.94
N LEU A 22 -32.36 11.51 -36.99
CA LEU A 22 -32.79 11.17 -38.34
C LEU A 22 -32.02 9.96 -38.89
N PHE A 23 -30.71 9.89 -38.65
CA PHE A 23 -29.88 8.74 -38.98
C PHE A 23 -30.07 7.55 -38.03
N LYS A 24 -30.95 7.64 -37.03
CA LYS A 24 -31.20 6.59 -36.00
C LYS A 24 -29.94 6.16 -35.23
N HIS A 25 -28.97 7.01 -35.07
CA HIS A 25 -27.75 6.75 -34.30
C HIS A 25 -28.03 6.84 -32.80
N GLN A 26 -27.17 6.21 -31.98
CA GLN A 26 -27.31 6.17 -30.49
C GLN A 26 -26.71 7.39 -29.80
N SER A 27 -25.84 8.14 -30.50
CA SER A 27 -25.13 9.30 -29.98
C SER A 27 -24.78 10.29 -31.08
N VAL A 28 -24.59 11.55 -30.70
CA VAL A 28 -24.12 12.60 -31.61
C VAL A 28 -22.63 12.40 -31.84
N GLY A 29 -22.21 12.06 -33.06
CA GLY A 29 -20.83 11.93 -33.49
C GLY A 29 -20.26 13.25 -34.03
N THR A 30 -18.97 13.23 -34.42
CA THR A 30 -18.27 14.38 -35.01
C THR A 30 -18.82 14.77 -36.40
N GLU A 31 -19.28 13.77 -37.16
CA GLU A 31 -19.96 13.91 -38.45
C GLU A 31 -21.30 14.68 -38.29
N HIS A 32 -22.05 14.40 -37.25
CA HIS A 32 -23.27 15.13 -36.97
C HIS A 32 -23.01 16.57 -36.52
N LEU A 33 -21.91 16.80 -35.76
CA LEU A 33 -21.47 18.16 -35.41
C LEU A 33 -21.12 18.98 -36.65
N LEU A 34 -20.40 18.37 -37.60
CA LEU A 34 -20.08 19.02 -38.89
C LEU A 34 -21.38 19.39 -39.63
N LEU A 35 -22.33 18.48 -39.74
CA LEU A 35 -23.62 18.69 -40.38
C LEU A 35 -24.43 19.78 -39.68
N GLY A 36 -24.46 19.78 -38.34
CA GLY A 36 -25.11 20.82 -37.56
C GLY A 36 -24.52 22.22 -37.77
N LEU A 37 -23.20 22.32 -37.94
CA LEU A 37 -22.51 23.57 -38.24
C LEU A 37 -22.86 24.10 -39.64
N ILE A 38 -23.06 23.21 -40.63
CA ILE A 38 -23.47 23.59 -42.01
C ILE A 38 -24.93 24.06 -42.05
N LEU A 39 -25.81 23.38 -41.27
CA LEU A 39 -27.24 23.70 -41.24
C LEU A 39 -27.55 25.00 -40.47
N GLU A 40 -26.66 25.43 -39.61
CA GLU A 40 -26.73 26.73 -38.95
C GLU A 40 -26.38 27.83 -39.95
N GLN A 41 -27.36 28.69 -40.27
CA GLN A 41 -27.26 29.60 -41.40
C GLN A 41 -26.50 30.88 -41.11
N GLU A 42 -26.47 31.34 -39.88
CA GLU A 42 -25.92 32.66 -39.50
C GLU A 42 -24.50 32.58 -38.86
N GLY A 43 -24.01 31.39 -38.58
CA GLY A 43 -22.69 31.18 -37.92
C GLY A 43 -21.53 31.33 -38.91
N ILE A 44 -20.36 31.73 -38.37
CA ILE A 44 -19.12 31.88 -39.15
C ILE A 44 -18.75 30.52 -39.75
N ALA A 45 -18.85 29.43 -38.97
CA ALA A 45 -18.49 28.06 -39.39
C ALA A 45 -19.34 27.61 -40.61
N GLY A 46 -20.67 27.76 -40.54
CA GLY A 46 -21.58 27.40 -41.63
C GLY A 46 -21.31 28.19 -42.93
N ASN A 47 -20.98 29.48 -42.77
CA ASN A 47 -20.65 30.34 -43.94
C ASN A 47 -19.31 29.91 -44.59
N VAL A 48 -18.30 29.55 -43.82
CA VAL A 48 -17.02 29.08 -44.33
C VAL A 48 -17.16 27.73 -45.02
N LEU A 49 -17.85 26.80 -44.42
CA LEU A 49 -18.09 25.45 -44.97
C LEU A 49 -18.86 25.50 -46.29
N ARG A 50 -19.90 26.34 -46.37
CA ARG A 50 -20.69 26.54 -47.62
C ARG A 50 -19.92 27.26 -48.69
N ALA A 51 -19.08 28.24 -48.32
CA ALA A 51 -18.15 28.91 -49.26
C ALA A 51 -17.12 27.95 -49.85
N ALA A 52 -16.69 26.96 -49.05
CA ALA A 52 -15.80 25.89 -49.52
C ALA A 52 -16.52 24.81 -50.37
N GLY A 53 -17.84 25.01 -50.67
CA GLY A 53 -18.59 24.10 -51.53
C GLY A 53 -19.25 22.91 -50.80
N LEU A 54 -19.16 22.84 -49.46
CA LEU A 54 -19.74 21.75 -48.71
C LEU A 54 -21.22 22.02 -48.39
N THR A 55 -22.13 21.19 -48.96
CA THR A 55 -23.56 21.30 -48.69
C THR A 55 -24.03 20.24 -47.69
N ALA A 56 -25.15 20.49 -47.04
CA ALA A 56 -25.73 19.52 -46.11
C ALA A 56 -26.08 18.19 -46.80
N GLU A 57 -26.46 18.23 -48.05
CA GLU A 57 -26.80 17.03 -48.87
C GLU A 57 -25.56 16.13 -49.10
N ILE A 58 -24.43 16.75 -49.44
CA ILE A 58 -23.14 16.04 -49.61
C ILE A 58 -22.76 15.34 -48.30
N VAL A 59 -22.82 16.06 -47.17
CA VAL A 59 -22.44 15.50 -45.87
C VAL A 59 -23.38 14.40 -45.44
N ARG A 60 -24.68 14.51 -45.70
CA ARG A 60 -25.65 13.44 -45.41
C ARG A 60 -25.37 12.21 -46.25
N SER A 61 -25.08 12.32 -47.53
CA SER A 61 -24.70 11.21 -48.41
C SER A 61 -23.44 10.52 -47.94
N GLU A 62 -22.44 11.30 -47.50
CA GLU A 62 -21.19 10.73 -46.91
C GLU A 62 -21.41 10.02 -45.56
N ILE A 63 -22.25 10.59 -44.69
CA ILE A 63 -22.61 9.94 -43.41
C ILE A 63 -23.34 8.61 -43.71
N GLU A 64 -24.30 8.61 -44.67
CA GLU A 64 -25.00 7.40 -45.08
C GLU A 64 -24.04 6.34 -45.65
N SER A 65 -23.08 6.74 -46.47
CA SER A 65 -22.06 5.88 -47.02
C SER A 65 -21.10 5.29 -45.98
N LEU A 66 -20.67 6.09 -45.01
CA LEU A 66 -19.60 5.72 -44.05
C LEU A 66 -20.15 5.02 -42.80
N THR A 67 -21.32 5.42 -42.30
CA THR A 67 -21.86 4.94 -41.02
C THR A 67 -23.23 4.26 -41.17
N GLY A 68 -23.97 4.52 -42.26
CA GLY A 68 -25.30 3.98 -42.53
C GLY A 68 -26.37 4.48 -41.54
N TYR A 69 -27.53 3.88 -41.57
CA TYR A 69 -28.61 4.15 -40.59
C TYR A 69 -28.45 3.24 -39.37
N GLY A 70 -28.54 3.84 -38.19
CA GLY A 70 -28.46 3.11 -36.92
C GLY A 70 -29.78 2.34 -36.60
N SER A 71 -29.78 1.60 -35.51
CA SER A 71 -30.87 0.75 -35.07
C SER A 71 -31.80 1.41 -34.01
N ASN A 72 -31.53 2.68 -33.65
CA ASN A 72 -32.28 3.36 -32.58
C ASN A 72 -33.70 3.71 -33.04
N ARG A 73 -34.74 3.05 -32.45
CA ARG A 73 -36.15 3.29 -32.74
C ARG A 73 -36.86 4.20 -31.74
N LYS A 74 -36.12 4.70 -30.70
CA LYS A 74 -36.74 5.56 -29.70
C LYS A 74 -36.78 7.00 -30.22
N GLN A 75 -37.94 7.62 -30.16
CA GLN A 75 -38.09 9.06 -30.33
C GLN A 75 -37.45 9.72 -29.09
N MET A 76 -36.21 10.22 -29.22
CA MET A 76 -35.53 10.96 -28.14
C MET A 76 -35.65 12.47 -28.38
N ASP A 77 -35.73 13.21 -27.28
CA ASP A 77 -35.60 14.67 -27.33
C ASP A 77 -34.16 15.03 -27.77
N PRO A 78 -33.95 15.89 -28.77
CA PRO A 78 -32.64 16.36 -29.21
C PRO A 78 -31.76 16.92 -28.08
N TYR A 79 -32.34 17.48 -27.03
CA TYR A 79 -31.62 18.02 -25.87
C TYR A 79 -31.08 16.96 -24.92
N LEU A 80 -31.61 15.74 -24.99
CA LEU A 80 -31.21 14.61 -24.12
C LEU A 80 -30.30 13.61 -24.82
N MET A 81 -29.97 13.83 -26.09
CA MET A 81 -29.15 12.90 -26.85
C MET A 81 -27.69 12.94 -26.40
N PRO A 82 -27.07 11.77 -26.06
CA PRO A 82 -25.68 11.73 -25.60
C PRO A 82 -24.70 12.00 -26.75
N TYR A 83 -23.58 12.65 -26.45
CA TYR A 83 -22.46 12.82 -27.37
C TYR A 83 -21.50 11.64 -27.31
N SER A 84 -20.96 11.24 -28.45
CA SER A 84 -19.89 10.25 -28.55
C SER A 84 -18.63 10.74 -27.80
N PRO A 85 -17.73 9.84 -27.34
CA PRO A 85 -16.49 10.24 -26.66
C PRO A 85 -15.66 11.23 -27.48
N ARG A 86 -15.57 11.03 -28.80
CA ARG A 86 -14.85 11.91 -29.71
C ARG A 86 -15.53 13.27 -29.86
N ALA A 87 -16.86 13.31 -29.99
CA ALA A 87 -17.61 14.56 -30.05
C ALA A 87 -17.49 15.36 -28.74
N LYS A 88 -17.49 14.68 -27.58
CA LYS A 88 -17.24 15.32 -26.27
C LYS A 88 -15.86 15.96 -26.21
N LYS A 89 -14.84 15.27 -26.73
CA LYS A 89 -13.45 15.80 -26.79
C LYS A 89 -13.41 17.08 -27.63
N VAL A 90 -14.01 17.07 -28.82
CA VAL A 90 -14.11 18.25 -29.70
C VAL A 90 -14.81 19.43 -29.01
N ILE A 91 -15.90 19.19 -28.29
CA ILE A 91 -16.62 20.24 -27.54
C ILE A 91 -15.76 20.84 -26.43
N LEU A 92 -14.97 20.01 -25.73
CA LEU A 92 -14.02 20.47 -24.73
C LEU A 92 -12.87 21.28 -25.38
N SER A 93 -12.27 20.78 -26.46
CA SER A 93 -11.23 21.48 -27.21
C SER A 93 -11.74 22.83 -27.76
N ALA A 94 -13.01 22.95 -28.15
CA ALA A 94 -13.61 24.22 -28.57
C ALA A 94 -13.63 25.27 -27.43
N THR A 95 -13.77 24.81 -26.20
CA THR A 95 -13.71 25.70 -25.01
C THR A 95 -12.30 26.25 -24.80
N ASP A 96 -11.30 25.41 -25.04
CA ASP A 96 -9.90 25.83 -24.92
C ASP A 96 -9.50 26.76 -26.09
N GLU A 97 -10.04 26.55 -27.30
CA GLU A 97 -9.86 27.47 -28.41
C GLU A 97 -10.48 28.86 -28.13
N ALA A 98 -11.68 28.91 -27.52
CA ALA A 98 -12.30 30.17 -27.13
C ALA A 98 -11.44 30.92 -26.11
N LYS A 99 -10.89 30.20 -25.10
CA LYS A 99 -9.95 30.79 -24.13
C LYS A 99 -8.67 31.29 -24.79
N ARG A 100 -8.11 30.52 -25.75
CA ARG A 100 -6.89 30.91 -26.47
C ARG A 100 -7.09 32.17 -27.31
N LEU A 101 -8.29 32.36 -27.81
CA LEU A 101 -8.66 33.54 -28.58
C LEU A 101 -9.21 34.67 -27.69
N GLU A 102 -9.15 34.54 -26.37
CA GLU A 102 -9.62 35.50 -25.36
C GLU A 102 -11.10 35.89 -25.53
N VAL A 103 -11.92 34.95 -26.03
CA VAL A 103 -13.36 35.18 -26.24
C VAL A 103 -14.15 34.54 -25.10
N PRO A 104 -15.10 35.29 -24.46
CA PRO A 104 -15.82 34.79 -23.27
C PRO A 104 -16.82 33.66 -23.55
N GLN A 105 -17.21 33.45 -24.79
CA GLN A 105 -18.18 32.42 -25.18
C GLN A 105 -17.72 31.62 -26.40
N VAL A 106 -18.03 30.33 -26.40
CA VAL A 106 -17.71 29.40 -27.50
C VAL A 106 -18.70 29.62 -28.64
N GLY A 107 -18.23 30.11 -29.78
CA GLY A 107 -18.99 30.27 -31.02
C GLY A 107 -18.91 29.07 -31.96
N THR A 108 -19.62 29.15 -33.11
CA THR A 108 -19.56 28.10 -34.15
C THR A 108 -18.16 27.94 -34.74
N GLU A 109 -17.41 29.02 -34.85
CA GLU A 109 -16.02 29.09 -35.31
C GLU A 109 -15.08 28.26 -34.41
N HIS A 110 -15.24 28.36 -33.10
CA HIS A 110 -14.44 27.60 -32.15
C HIS A 110 -14.75 26.09 -32.22
N LEU A 111 -16.00 25.71 -32.43
CA LEU A 111 -16.41 24.33 -32.65
C LEU A 111 -15.80 23.77 -33.93
N LEU A 112 -15.79 24.54 -35.01
CA LEU A 112 -15.19 24.13 -36.28
C LEU A 112 -13.67 24.04 -36.17
N LEU A 113 -12.99 25.02 -35.56
CA LEU A 113 -11.55 24.97 -35.32
C LEU A 113 -11.10 23.75 -34.54
N ALA A 114 -11.85 23.43 -33.45
CA ALA A 114 -11.58 22.23 -32.65
C ALA A 114 -11.81 20.94 -33.46
N LEU A 115 -12.79 20.92 -34.35
CA LEU A 115 -13.13 19.78 -35.18
C LEU A 115 -12.04 19.56 -36.28
N LEU A 116 -11.48 20.64 -36.84
CA LEU A 116 -10.43 20.59 -37.88
C LEU A 116 -9.07 20.16 -37.33
N ARG A 117 -8.82 20.31 -36.02
CA ARG A 117 -7.55 19.91 -35.35
C ARG A 117 -7.47 18.42 -35.00
N GLU A 118 -8.60 17.77 -34.92
CA GLU A 118 -8.66 16.35 -34.52
C GLU A 118 -8.80 15.47 -35.77
N GLU A 119 -8.13 14.33 -35.80
CA GLU A 119 -8.37 13.30 -36.81
C GLU A 119 -9.64 12.51 -36.50
N VAL A 120 -10.76 13.01 -36.99
CA VAL A 120 -12.09 12.47 -36.71
C VAL A 120 -12.86 12.22 -38.03
N LEU A 121 -14.04 11.58 -37.94
CA LEU A 121 -14.84 11.26 -39.12
C LEU A 121 -15.23 12.52 -39.93
N ALA A 122 -15.47 13.63 -39.24
CA ALA A 122 -15.72 14.92 -39.89
C ALA A 122 -14.56 15.41 -40.78
N THR A 123 -13.32 15.29 -40.28
CA THR A 123 -12.14 15.68 -41.09
C THR A 123 -11.87 14.71 -42.25
N LYS A 124 -12.29 13.44 -42.11
CA LYS A 124 -12.25 12.50 -43.24
C LYS A 124 -13.24 12.91 -44.34
N ILE A 125 -14.49 13.25 -43.98
CA ILE A 125 -15.52 13.73 -44.91
C ILE A 125 -15.03 14.97 -45.65
N LEU A 126 -14.33 15.89 -44.99
CA LEU A 126 -13.76 17.09 -45.64
C LEU A 126 -12.72 16.71 -46.67
N ARG A 127 -11.77 15.82 -46.33
CA ARG A 127 -10.71 15.36 -47.22
C ARG A 127 -11.26 14.58 -48.45
N ASP A 128 -12.24 13.72 -48.22
CA ASP A 128 -12.89 12.93 -49.28
C ASP A 128 -13.58 13.84 -50.30
N ASN A 129 -14.04 15.04 -49.87
CA ASN A 129 -14.59 16.09 -50.75
C ASN A 129 -13.55 17.14 -51.23
N GLN A 130 -12.26 16.81 -51.14
CA GLN A 130 -11.11 17.64 -51.63
C GLN A 130 -11.02 19.00 -50.93
N ILE A 131 -11.51 19.13 -49.70
CA ILE A 131 -11.42 20.33 -48.87
C ILE A 131 -10.27 20.19 -47.90
N ASP A 132 -9.29 21.10 -47.99
CA ASP A 132 -8.14 21.08 -47.07
C ASP A 132 -8.53 21.71 -45.71
N PRO A 133 -8.43 20.98 -44.60
CA PRO A 133 -8.68 21.50 -43.26
C PRO A 133 -7.81 22.72 -42.92
N GLN A 134 -6.61 22.84 -43.46
CA GLN A 134 -5.73 23.95 -43.15
C GLN A 134 -6.15 25.24 -43.87
N GLU A 135 -6.70 25.14 -45.07
CA GLU A 135 -7.25 26.31 -45.79
C GLU A 135 -8.50 26.83 -45.09
N LEU A 136 -9.40 25.93 -44.64
CA LEU A 136 -10.56 26.30 -43.83
C LEU A 136 -10.15 27.02 -42.54
N MET A 137 -9.13 26.55 -41.86
CA MET A 137 -8.63 27.22 -40.62
C MET A 137 -8.15 28.64 -40.93
N LYS A 138 -7.40 28.86 -42.01
CA LYS A 138 -6.94 30.20 -42.43
C LYS A 138 -8.12 31.12 -42.71
N GLU A 139 -9.13 30.61 -43.39
CA GLU A 139 -10.33 31.39 -43.72
C GLU A 139 -11.13 31.78 -42.48
N ILE A 140 -11.25 30.85 -41.51
CA ILE A 140 -11.90 31.13 -40.21
C ILE A 140 -11.14 32.25 -39.48
N TYR A 141 -9.81 32.15 -39.35
CA TYR A 141 -8.98 33.20 -38.73
C TYR A 141 -9.12 34.53 -39.43
N GLY A 142 -9.19 34.54 -40.78
CA GLY A 142 -9.43 35.74 -41.53
C GLY A 142 -10.79 36.41 -41.26
N LYS A 143 -11.85 35.63 -41.11
CA LYS A 143 -13.20 36.14 -40.76
C LYS A 143 -13.37 36.60 -39.33
N ILE A 144 -12.57 36.03 -38.39
CA ILE A 144 -12.55 36.46 -36.97
C ILE A 144 -11.74 37.76 -36.80
N GLY A 145 -11.05 38.22 -37.88
CA GLY A 145 -10.23 39.44 -37.85
C GLY A 145 -8.87 39.26 -37.19
N ILE A 146 -8.49 38.01 -36.94
CA ILE A 146 -7.18 37.65 -36.46
C ILE A 146 -6.34 37.27 -37.69
N GLN A 147 -5.64 38.27 -38.26
CA GLN A 147 -4.58 37.93 -39.19
C GLN A 147 -3.51 37.14 -38.45
N PRO A 148 -2.95 36.09 -39.01
CA PRO A 148 -1.72 35.49 -38.48
C PRO A 148 -0.65 36.59 -38.53
N SER A 149 -0.53 37.35 -37.45
CA SER A 149 0.32 38.53 -37.39
C SER A 149 1.77 38.09 -37.34
N ASN A 150 2.47 38.30 -38.46
CA ASN A 150 3.94 38.42 -38.53
C ASN A 150 4.46 39.70 -37.87
N ALA A 151 3.77 40.25 -36.87
CA ALA A 151 4.15 41.52 -36.23
C ALA A 151 4.11 41.44 -34.70
N GLY A 152 5.01 40.69 -34.17
CA GLY A 152 5.33 40.55 -32.73
C GLY A 152 6.74 40.03 -32.53
N SER A 153 7.52 40.00 -33.59
CA SER A 153 8.79 39.30 -33.68
C SER A 153 10.02 40.20 -33.42
N LYS A 154 10.14 40.80 -32.21
CA LYS A 154 11.51 41.21 -31.79
C LYS A 154 11.76 41.05 -30.27
N ARG A 155 10.74 40.68 -29.51
CA ARG A 155 10.95 40.26 -28.07
C ARG A 155 10.39 38.87 -27.72
N LYS A 156 9.47 38.29 -28.51
CA LYS A 156 9.03 36.89 -28.37
C LYS A 156 9.83 35.92 -29.24
N ALA A 157 10.49 36.39 -30.33
CA ALA A 157 11.32 35.56 -31.20
C ALA A 157 12.59 34.98 -30.54
N ARG A 158 12.93 35.41 -29.28
CA ARG A 158 14.02 34.81 -28.52
C ARG A 158 13.54 33.71 -27.58
N GLN A 159 12.20 33.57 -27.38
CA GLN A 159 11.60 32.54 -26.57
C GLN A 159 10.88 31.43 -27.39
N GLU A 160 10.46 31.70 -28.64
CA GLU A 160 9.82 30.69 -29.52
C GLU A 160 10.83 29.96 -30.44
N SER A 161 12.04 30.52 -30.65
CA SER A 161 13.10 29.83 -31.38
C SER A 161 13.77 28.68 -30.57
N SER A 162 13.45 28.55 -29.27
CA SER A 162 13.95 27.44 -28.46
C SER A 162 13.00 26.21 -28.40
N GLN A 163 11.78 26.30 -28.97
CA GLN A 163 10.84 25.18 -28.98
C GLN A 163 10.75 24.42 -30.33
N GLU A 164 11.29 24.96 -31.41
CA GLU A 164 11.24 24.30 -32.71
C GLU A 164 12.37 23.28 -32.97
N GLY A 165 13.43 23.29 -32.15
CA GLY A 165 14.61 22.44 -32.35
C GLY A 165 14.47 20.97 -31.96
N THR A 166 13.58 20.62 -30.99
CA THR A 166 13.52 19.27 -30.42
C THR A 166 12.10 18.67 -30.37
N PRO A 167 11.40 18.51 -31.50
CA PRO A 167 9.98 18.08 -31.49
C PRO A 167 9.80 16.65 -30.97
N THR A 168 10.72 15.71 -31.27
CA THR A 168 10.64 14.33 -30.79
C THR A 168 10.92 14.27 -29.30
N LEU A 169 11.95 14.99 -28.84
CA LEU A 169 12.29 15.07 -27.41
C LEU A 169 11.15 15.68 -26.59
N ASN A 170 10.57 16.80 -27.03
CA ASN A 170 9.47 17.47 -26.33
C ASN A 170 8.20 16.59 -26.22
N SER A 171 8.00 15.65 -27.16
CA SER A 171 6.86 14.72 -27.11
C SER A 171 7.08 13.52 -26.19
N LEU A 172 8.35 13.16 -25.87
CA LEU A 172 8.74 11.96 -25.15
C LEU A 172 9.47 12.26 -23.83
N ALA A 173 9.73 13.54 -23.52
CA ALA A 173 10.40 13.98 -22.31
C ALA A 173 9.62 15.11 -21.64
N ARG A 174 9.84 15.28 -20.32
CA ARG A 174 9.28 16.38 -19.53
C ARG A 174 10.35 17.43 -19.28
N ASP A 175 10.06 18.68 -19.55
CA ASP A 175 10.97 19.79 -19.27
C ASP A 175 10.88 20.18 -17.77
N LEU A 176 11.88 19.76 -16.99
CA LEU A 176 11.95 20.06 -15.56
C LEU A 176 12.24 21.54 -15.30
N THR A 177 12.97 22.22 -16.20
CA THR A 177 13.24 23.66 -16.08
C THR A 177 11.98 24.49 -16.31
N GLU A 178 11.12 24.10 -17.21
CA GLU A 178 9.83 24.75 -17.44
C GLU A 178 8.88 24.52 -16.25
N LEU A 179 8.78 23.28 -15.76
CA LEU A 179 8.00 22.95 -14.56
C LEU A 179 8.49 23.70 -13.32
N ALA A 180 9.82 23.92 -13.18
CA ALA A 180 10.38 24.72 -12.11
C ALA A 180 9.96 26.20 -12.22
N ARG A 181 9.95 26.79 -13.44
CA ARG A 181 9.47 28.15 -13.69
C ARG A 181 7.99 28.32 -13.34
N GLU A 182 7.19 27.30 -13.61
CA GLU A 182 5.77 27.27 -13.29
C GLU A 182 5.50 26.99 -11.81
N GLY A 183 6.51 26.70 -10.99
CA GLY A 183 6.37 26.37 -9.58
C GLY A 183 5.71 25.02 -9.31
N LYS A 184 5.72 24.12 -10.29
CA LYS A 184 5.06 22.79 -10.20
C LYS A 184 5.96 21.70 -9.59
N ILE A 185 7.25 21.98 -9.41
CA ILE A 185 8.23 21.03 -8.84
C ILE A 185 8.29 21.17 -7.33
N ASP A 186 8.44 20.05 -6.64
CA ASP A 186 8.58 20.00 -5.20
C ASP A 186 9.93 20.58 -4.73
N PRO A 187 9.99 21.30 -3.60
CA PRO A 187 11.24 21.83 -3.10
C PRO A 187 12.18 20.70 -2.66
N ALA A 188 13.39 20.70 -3.17
CA ALA A 188 14.44 19.78 -2.71
C ALA A 188 15.08 20.32 -1.43
N VAL A 189 14.67 19.79 -0.30
CA VAL A 189 15.18 20.18 1.03
C VAL A 189 16.25 19.20 1.48
N GLY A 190 17.37 19.69 2.05
CA GLY A 190 18.40 18.85 2.66
C GLY A 190 19.27 18.06 1.69
N ARG A 191 19.36 18.50 0.42
CA ARG A 191 20.14 17.83 -0.66
C ARG A 191 21.12 18.75 -1.37
N GLU A 192 21.57 19.79 -0.66
CA GLU A 192 22.45 20.81 -1.22
C GLU A 192 23.79 20.27 -1.68
N ASP A 193 24.34 19.32 -0.94
CA ASP A 193 25.67 18.74 -1.23
C ASP A 193 25.63 17.84 -2.46
N GLU A 194 24.59 17.03 -2.62
CA GLU A 194 24.42 16.20 -3.79
C GLU A 194 24.19 17.05 -5.04
N VAL A 195 23.33 18.09 -4.98
CA VAL A 195 23.10 19.03 -6.09
C VAL A 195 24.40 19.75 -6.46
N ARG A 196 25.16 20.25 -5.48
CA ARG A 196 26.47 20.87 -5.69
C ARG A 196 27.44 19.89 -6.37
N ARG A 197 27.43 18.63 -5.96
CA ARG A 197 28.26 17.60 -6.56
C ARG A 197 27.89 17.32 -7.99
N ILE A 198 26.61 17.27 -8.33
CA ILE A 198 26.14 17.15 -9.72
C ILE A 198 26.62 18.32 -10.55
N ILE A 199 26.47 19.56 -10.11
CA ILE A 199 26.93 20.77 -10.79
C ILE A 199 28.46 20.69 -11.06
N GLN A 200 29.24 20.30 -10.04
CA GLN A 200 30.69 20.11 -10.19
C GLN A 200 31.05 19.07 -11.25
N ILE A 201 30.28 17.96 -11.35
CA ILE A 201 30.55 16.90 -12.31
C ILE A 201 30.17 17.36 -13.72
N ILE A 202 29.01 17.99 -13.90
CA ILE A 202 28.55 18.51 -15.21
C ILE A 202 29.54 19.54 -15.79
N SER A 203 30.17 20.36 -14.93
CA SER A 203 31.16 21.37 -15.32
C SER A 203 32.53 20.78 -15.65
N ARG A 204 32.77 19.46 -15.53
CA ARG A 204 34.04 18.84 -15.88
C ARG A 204 34.21 18.75 -17.40
N ARG A 205 35.48 18.78 -17.84
CA ARG A 205 35.83 18.54 -19.25
C ARG A 205 35.64 17.07 -19.67
N THR A 206 35.82 16.14 -18.73
CA THR A 206 35.72 14.69 -18.97
C THR A 206 35.01 14.06 -17.77
N LYS A 207 34.32 12.93 -17.96
CA LYS A 207 33.47 12.30 -16.95
C LYS A 207 32.42 13.28 -16.40
N ASN A 208 31.78 14.01 -17.31
CA ASN A 208 30.83 15.08 -17.03
C ASN A 208 29.37 14.58 -16.95
N ASN A 209 29.16 13.26 -16.89
CA ASN A 209 27.83 12.68 -16.75
C ASN A 209 27.69 12.10 -15.33
N PRO A 210 26.98 12.75 -14.41
CA PRO A 210 26.73 12.22 -13.09
C PRO A 210 25.71 11.08 -13.11
N VAL A 211 25.91 10.07 -12.26
CA VAL A 211 24.94 9.01 -11.99
C VAL A 211 24.63 9.01 -10.51
N LEU A 212 23.37 9.26 -10.15
CA LEU A 212 22.86 9.16 -8.82
C LEU A 212 22.68 7.67 -8.46
N VAL A 213 23.44 7.20 -7.48
CA VAL A 213 23.45 5.81 -7.06
C VAL A 213 22.91 5.72 -5.64
N GLY A 214 21.84 4.99 -5.43
CA GLY A 214 21.23 4.82 -4.10
C GLY A 214 20.03 3.90 -4.13
N GLU A 215 19.59 3.49 -2.94
CA GLU A 215 18.42 2.63 -2.76
C GLU A 215 17.14 3.28 -3.35
N PRO A 216 16.13 2.46 -3.71
CA PRO A 216 14.82 3.00 -4.12
C PRO A 216 14.19 3.83 -2.98
N GLY A 217 13.55 4.96 -3.33
CA GLY A 217 12.84 5.80 -2.36
C GLY A 217 13.71 6.78 -1.55
N VAL A 218 15.04 6.89 -1.82
CA VAL A 218 15.91 7.85 -1.12
C VAL A 218 15.85 9.28 -1.69
N GLY A 219 15.07 9.51 -2.75
CA GLY A 219 14.86 10.85 -3.33
C GLY A 219 15.85 11.23 -4.44
N LYS A 220 16.31 10.28 -5.26
CA LYS A 220 17.21 10.57 -6.41
C LYS A 220 16.60 11.54 -7.40
N THR A 221 15.34 11.38 -7.76
CA THR A 221 14.61 12.25 -8.68
C THR A 221 14.44 13.66 -8.12
N ALA A 222 14.15 13.79 -6.81
CA ALA A 222 14.03 15.07 -6.12
C ALA A 222 15.31 15.89 -6.16
N ILE A 223 16.50 15.26 -6.16
CA ILE A 223 17.79 15.96 -6.31
C ILE A 223 17.90 16.61 -7.70
N VAL A 224 17.45 15.94 -8.74
CA VAL A 224 17.47 16.47 -10.11
C VAL A 224 16.43 17.58 -10.27
N GLU A 225 15.29 17.46 -9.65
CA GLU A 225 14.26 18.51 -9.56
C GLU A 225 14.81 19.75 -8.83
N GLY A 226 15.56 19.54 -7.73
CA GLY A 226 16.26 20.62 -7.02
C GLY A 226 17.34 21.31 -7.88
N LEU A 227 18.02 20.54 -8.74
CA LEU A 227 18.93 21.14 -9.74
C LEU A 227 18.15 22.04 -10.72
N ALA A 228 17.00 21.60 -11.22
CA ALA A 228 16.16 22.42 -12.10
C ALA A 228 15.72 23.73 -11.43
N GLN A 229 15.36 23.70 -10.15
CA GLN A 229 15.02 24.89 -9.38
C GLN A 229 16.19 25.85 -9.28
N ARG A 230 17.40 25.35 -8.98
CA ARG A 230 18.62 26.18 -8.91
C ARG A 230 19.06 26.74 -10.29
N MET A 231 18.79 26.02 -11.38
CA MET A 231 19.00 26.52 -12.73
C MET A 231 18.08 27.72 -13.02
N VAL A 232 16.83 27.66 -12.58
CA VAL A 232 15.85 28.74 -12.77
C VAL A 232 16.12 29.92 -11.83
N SER A 233 16.57 29.69 -10.59
CA SER A 233 16.94 30.77 -9.64
C SER A 233 18.28 31.43 -9.96
N GLY A 234 19.08 30.86 -10.89
CA GLY A 234 20.40 31.41 -11.23
C GLY A 234 21.51 31.06 -10.23
N GLU A 235 21.31 30.08 -9.37
CA GLU A 235 22.29 29.62 -8.37
C GLU A 235 23.27 28.57 -8.92
N VAL A 236 23.44 28.56 -10.24
CA VAL A 236 24.34 27.67 -10.97
C VAL A 236 25.20 28.49 -11.92
N PRO A 237 26.37 27.96 -12.41
CA PRO A 237 27.18 28.63 -13.44
C PRO A 237 26.35 28.96 -14.69
N GLU A 238 26.68 30.10 -15.34
CA GLU A 238 25.95 30.57 -16.55
C GLU A 238 25.82 29.51 -17.62
N GLU A 239 26.88 28.71 -17.85
CA GLU A 239 26.89 27.61 -18.83
C GLU A 239 25.80 26.55 -18.60
N ILE A 240 25.36 26.36 -17.33
CA ILE A 240 24.32 25.42 -16.95
C ILE A 240 22.98 26.13 -16.87
N ALA A 241 22.94 27.39 -16.42
CA ALA A 241 21.71 28.16 -16.25
C ALA A 241 20.93 28.36 -17.57
N GLU A 242 21.65 28.42 -18.69
CA GLU A 242 21.05 28.59 -20.02
C GLU A 242 20.49 27.27 -20.60
N LYS A 243 20.80 26.13 -20.01
CA LYS A 243 20.38 24.81 -20.51
C LYS A 243 18.98 24.43 -20.03
N ARG A 244 18.38 23.52 -20.78
CA ARG A 244 17.12 22.86 -20.47
C ARG A 244 17.39 21.49 -19.87
N LEU A 245 16.76 21.19 -18.74
CA LEU A 245 16.84 19.87 -18.10
C LEU A 245 15.61 19.05 -18.47
N MET A 246 15.82 18.03 -19.33
CA MET A 246 14.77 17.22 -19.90
C MET A 246 14.77 15.81 -19.30
N MET A 247 13.69 15.45 -18.62
CA MET A 247 13.49 14.09 -18.07
C MET A 247 12.88 13.18 -19.14
N LEU A 248 13.66 12.22 -19.61
CA LEU A 248 13.23 11.26 -20.63
C LEU A 248 12.32 10.20 -20.02
N ASP A 249 11.11 10.08 -20.56
CA ASP A 249 10.17 9.03 -20.18
C ASP A 249 10.44 7.76 -21.01
N MET A 250 11.13 6.79 -20.39
CA MET A 250 11.46 5.53 -21.05
C MET A 250 10.23 4.70 -21.43
N GLY A 251 9.16 4.78 -20.62
CA GLY A 251 7.90 4.13 -20.94
C GLY A 251 7.28 4.68 -22.23
N ALA A 252 7.32 6.00 -22.41
CA ALA A 252 6.83 6.67 -23.61
C ALA A 252 7.68 6.36 -24.85
N VAL A 253 9.00 6.25 -24.69
CA VAL A 253 9.93 5.91 -25.81
C VAL A 253 9.69 4.49 -26.33
N VAL A 254 9.42 3.53 -25.44
CA VAL A 254 9.13 2.13 -25.78
C VAL A 254 7.67 1.93 -26.22
N ALA A 255 6.74 2.74 -25.75
CA ALA A 255 5.32 2.59 -26.06
C ALA A 255 5.05 2.67 -27.58
N GLY A 256 4.33 1.66 -28.09
CA GLY A 256 3.94 1.57 -29.50
C GLY A 256 5.02 1.07 -30.44
N THR A 257 6.23 0.76 -30.00
CA THR A 257 7.25 0.10 -30.83
C THR A 257 6.99 -1.40 -30.89
N LYS A 258 6.74 -1.94 -32.08
CA LYS A 258 6.55 -3.40 -32.28
C LYS A 258 7.87 -4.11 -32.59
N TYR A 259 8.86 -3.37 -33.08
CA TYR A 259 10.15 -3.91 -33.48
C TYR A 259 11.29 -3.12 -32.85
N ARG A 260 12.38 -3.82 -32.54
CA ARG A 260 13.62 -3.24 -31.99
C ARG A 260 14.12 -2.03 -32.78
N GLY A 261 14.05 -2.08 -34.11
CA GLY A 261 14.52 -1.00 -34.98
C GLY A 261 13.74 0.31 -34.79
N GLU A 262 12.47 0.28 -34.46
CA GLU A 262 11.65 1.49 -34.24
C GLU A 262 12.08 2.25 -32.97
N PHE A 263 12.41 1.52 -31.91
CA PHE A 263 12.97 2.09 -30.70
C PHE A 263 14.35 2.70 -30.93
N GLU A 264 15.23 1.97 -31.64
CA GLU A 264 16.57 2.44 -31.96
C GLU A 264 16.51 3.72 -32.82
N GLU A 265 15.58 3.80 -33.77
CA GLU A 265 15.37 4.98 -34.60
C GLU A 265 14.86 6.19 -33.80
N ARG A 266 13.90 5.98 -32.86
CA ARG A 266 13.42 7.04 -31.97
C ARG A 266 14.51 7.57 -31.06
N MET A 267 15.28 6.69 -30.43
CA MET A 267 16.40 7.07 -29.58
C MET A 267 17.45 7.82 -30.35
N LYS A 268 17.77 7.39 -31.56
CA LYS A 268 18.71 8.09 -32.44
C LYS A 268 18.23 9.49 -32.82
N LYS A 269 16.94 9.66 -33.16
CA LYS A 269 16.34 10.99 -33.43
C LYS A 269 16.44 11.92 -32.21
N ILE A 270 16.14 11.39 -30.99
CA ILE A 270 16.28 12.18 -29.75
C ILE A 270 17.73 12.64 -29.56
N LEU A 271 18.70 11.73 -29.72
CA LEU A 271 20.10 12.06 -29.53
C LEU A 271 20.60 13.05 -30.61
N ASP A 272 20.14 12.92 -31.86
CA ASP A 272 20.45 13.85 -32.94
C ASP A 272 19.87 15.26 -32.70
N GLU A 273 18.65 15.35 -32.11
CA GLU A 273 18.03 16.61 -31.69
C GLU A 273 18.83 17.24 -30.53
N VAL A 274 19.20 16.50 -29.50
CA VAL A 274 20.02 16.97 -28.37
C VAL A 274 21.40 17.45 -28.84
N TYR A 275 21.99 16.73 -29.76
CA TYR A 275 23.30 17.09 -30.34
C TYR A 275 23.25 18.42 -31.12
N ARG A 276 22.16 18.68 -31.84
CA ARG A 276 22.02 19.92 -32.65
C ARG A 276 21.84 21.16 -31.78
N GLU A 277 21.05 21.04 -30.73
CA GLU A 277 20.70 22.18 -29.86
C GLU A 277 21.80 22.53 -28.85
N GLN A 278 22.57 21.55 -28.37
CA GLN A 278 23.66 21.66 -27.34
C GLN A 278 23.29 22.32 -26.03
N ASP A 279 22.04 22.77 -25.87
CA ASP A 279 21.49 23.44 -24.67
C ASP A 279 20.66 22.50 -23.80
N VAL A 280 20.70 21.18 -24.04
CA VAL A 280 19.91 20.18 -23.37
C VAL A 280 20.78 19.30 -22.48
N ILE A 281 20.34 19.12 -21.22
CA ILE A 281 20.82 18.08 -20.31
C ILE A 281 19.71 17.03 -20.19
N LEU A 282 20.01 15.77 -20.51
CA LEU A 282 19.07 14.66 -20.38
C LEU A 282 19.13 14.08 -18.99
N PHE A 283 17.99 13.95 -18.32
CA PHE A 283 17.85 13.12 -17.12
C PHE A 283 17.17 11.81 -17.48
N ILE A 284 17.80 10.70 -17.11
CA ILE A 284 17.30 9.35 -17.35
C ILE A 284 17.18 8.65 -16.01
N ASP A 285 15.95 8.48 -15.56
CA ASP A 285 15.67 7.64 -14.39
C ASP A 285 15.74 6.18 -14.79
N GLU A 286 16.12 5.31 -13.85
CA GLU A 286 16.37 3.89 -14.10
C GLU A 286 17.32 3.67 -15.29
N LEU A 287 18.47 4.34 -15.29
CA LEU A 287 19.48 4.29 -16.38
C LEU A 287 19.82 2.85 -16.82
N HIS A 288 19.74 1.89 -15.92
CA HIS A 288 19.98 0.48 -16.15
C HIS A 288 19.01 -0.13 -17.18
N THR A 289 17.81 0.41 -17.34
CA THR A 289 16.81 -0.06 -18.32
C THR A 289 17.29 0.16 -19.76
N LEU A 290 18.07 1.20 -19.99
CA LEU A 290 18.68 1.49 -21.29
C LEU A 290 19.91 0.65 -21.59
N ILE A 291 20.67 0.28 -20.54
CA ILE A 291 22.00 -0.34 -20.67
C ILE A 291 21.91 -1.86 -20.52
N GLY A 292 20.95 -2.38 -19.75
CA GLY A 292 20.91 -3.76 -19.31
C GLY A 292 19.85 -4.65 -19.94
N ALA A 293 19.01 -4.14 -20.79
CA ALA A 293 17.90 -4.88 -21.39
C ALA A 293 18.31 -6.00 -22.38
N GLY A 294 19.62 -6.20 -22.62
CA GLY A 294 20.19 -7.11 -23.63
C GLY A 294 20.38 -8.60 -23.23
N GLY A 295 19.98 -9.02 -22.03
CA GLY A 295 20.29 -10.38 -21.51
C GLY A 295 19.31 -11.50 -21.86
N ALA A 296 18.09 -11.20 -22.32
CA ALA A 296 17.13 -12.19 -22.81
C ALA A 296 16.96 -12.06 -24.32
N GLU A 297 16.79 -13.18 -25.03
CA GLU A 297 16.48 -13.18 -26.47
C GLU A 297 15.27 -12.29 -26.75
N GLY A 298 15.52 -11.10 -27.37
CA GLY A 298 14.50 -10.13 -27.72
C GLY A 298 14.51 -8.82 -26.92
N SER A 299 15.40 -8.64 -25.92
CA SER A 299 15.46 -7.39 -25.15
C SER A 299 16.20 -6.26 -25.89
N ILE A 300 15.77 -5.03 -25.60
CA ILE A 300 16.20 -3.80 -26.30
C ILE A 300 17.51 -3.32 -25.64
N ASP A 301 18.62 -3.26 -26.41
CA ASP A 301 19.90 -2.75 -25.93
C ASP A 301 20.21 -1.40 -26.58
N ALA A 302 19.89 -0.31 -25.87
CA ALA A 302 20.19 1.06 -26.30
C ALA A 302 21.63 1.49 -26.03
N SER A 303 22.43 0.67 -25.33
CA SER A 303 23.80 1.03 -24.97
C SER A 303 24.68 1.27 -26.19
N ASN A 304 24.47 0.54 -27.28
CA ASN A 304 25.20 0.71 -28.52
C ASN A 304 24.94 2.07 -29.22
N ILE A 305 23.82 2.71 -28.94
CA ILE A 305 23.46 4.03 -29.48
C ILE A 305 24.00 5.14 -28.55
N LEU A 306 23.91 4.97 -27.25
CA LEU A 306 24.38 5.95 -26.26
C LEU A 306 25.90 6.01 -26.14
N LYS A 307 26.61 4.86 -26.18
CA LYS A 307 28.05 4.77 -26.03
C LYS A 307 28.84 5.69 -26.99
N PRO A 308 28.56 5.75 -28.30
CA PRO A 308 29.25 6.65 -29.21
C PRO A 308 29.04 8.13 -28.90
N ALA A 309 27.80 8.53 -28.58
CA ALA A 309 27.46 9.92 -28.26
C ALA A 309 28.11 10.38 -26.94
N LEU A 310 28.07 9.55 -25.89
CA LEU A 310 28.77 9.77 -24.62
C LEU A 310 30.30 9.77 -24.80
N ALA A 311 30.84 8.91 -25.70
CA ALA A 311 32.26 8.81 -25.93
C ALA A 311 32.83 10.07 -26.58
N ARG A 312 32.09 10.70 -27.49
CA ARG A 312 32.46 11.95 -28.15
C ARG A 312 32.18 13.18 -27.28
N GLY A 313 31.45 13.04 -26.16
CA GLY A 313 31.04 14.17 -25.32
C GLY A 313 30.01 15.09 -25.97
N GLU A 314 29.23 14.54 -26.90
CA GLU A 314 28.23 15.25 -27.69
C GLU A 314 26.94 15.52 -26.90
N ILE A 315 26.72 14.76 -25.83
CA ILE A 315 25.53 14.86 -24.97
C ILE A 315 25.95 14.90 -23.52
N GLN A 316 25.14 15.57 -22.70
CA GLN A 316 25.23 15.56 -21.23
C GLN A 316 24.04 14.79 -20.65
N VAL A 317 24.34 13.80 -19.81
CA VAL A 317 23.35 12.90 -19.23
C VAL A 317 23.51 12.85 -17.71
N ILE A 318 22.41 13.00 -17.00
CA ILE A 318 22.29 12.68 -15.58
C ILE A 318 21.54 11.35 -15.50
N GLY A 319 22.13 10.33 -14.86
CA GLY A 319 21.45 9.05 -14.65
C GLY A 319 21.04 8.88 -13.22
N ALA A 320 20.01 8.07 -12.97
CA ALA A 320 19.69 7.55 -11.65
C ALA A 320 19.53 6.03 -11.71
N THR A 321 20.06 5.30 -10.70
CA THR A 321 20.00 3.84 -10.63
C THR A 321 20.25 3.35 -9.20
N THR A 322 20.09 2.06 -8.95
CA THR A 322 20.51 1.44 -7.68
C THR A 322 22.00 1.05 -7.70
N LEU A 323 22.56 0.75 -6.52
CA LEU A 323 23.98 0.35 -6.41
C LEU A 323 24.25 -0.97 -7.13
N ASP A 324 23.37 -1.95 -6.97
CA ASP A 324 23.53 -3.27 -7.59
C ASP A 324 23.46 -3.19 -9.13
N GLU A 325 22.56 -2.37 -9.65
CA GLU A 325 22.40 -2.14 -11.08
C GLU A 325 23.57 -1.34 -11.66
N TYR A 326 24.07 -0.33 -10.91
CA TYR A 326 25.27 0.41 -11.30
C TYR A 326 26.46 -0.52 -11.46
N GLN A 327 26.72 -1.39 -10.47
CA GLN A 327 27.80 -2.34 -10.52
C GLN A 327 27.64 -3.39 -11.63
N LYS A 328 26.40 -3.84 -11.84
CA LYS A 328 26.10 -4.87 -12.84
C LYS A 328 26.21 -4.40 -14.27
N TYR A 329 25.76 -3.17 -14.57
CA TYR A 329 25.57 -2.69 -15.93
C TYR A 329 26.51 -1.54 -16.35
N ILE A 330 26.97 -0.70 -15.41
CA ILE A 330 27.79 0.46 -15.73
C ILE A 330 29.25 0.22 -15.39
N GLU A 331 29.55 -0.25 -14.18
CA GLU A 331 30.91 -0.47 -13.71
C GLU A 331 31.64 -1.59 -14.48
N LYS A 332 30.91 -2.61 -14.91
CA LYS A 332 31.48 -3.70 -15.74
C LYS A 332 31.80 -3.28 -17.18
N ASP A 333 31.25 -2.18 -17.65
CA ASP A 333 31.50 -1.67 -19.00
C ASP A 333 32.54 -0.55 -18.96
N ALA A 334 33.75 -0.85 -19.35
CA ALA A 334 34.89 0.08 -19.32
C ALA A 334 34.67 1.36 -20.13
N ALA A 335 33.77 1.35 -21.13
CA ALA A 335 33.46 2.53 -21.94
C ALA A 335 32.52 3.48 -21.17
N LEU A 336 31.54 2.94 -20.45
CA LEU A 336 30.60 3.71 -19.63
C LEU A 336 31.26 4.20 -18.33
N GLU A 337 32.02 3.34 -17.64
CA GLU A 337 32.74 3.70 -16.41
C GLU A 337 33.64 4.93 -16.57
N ARG A 338 34.27 5.08 -17.73
CA ARG A 338 35.13 6.24 -18.05
C ARG A 338 34.34 7.52 -18.33
N ARG A 339 33.06 7.46 -18.51
CA ARG A 339 32.19 8.60 -18.88
C ARG A 339 31.25 9.03 -17.78
N PHE A 340 30.83 8.10 -16.96
CA PHE A 340 29.97 8.37 -15.81
C PHE A 340 30.79 8.60 -14.53
N ALA A 341 30.26 9.47 -13.67
CA ALA A 341 30.79 9.71 -12.33
C ALA A 341 29.66 9.46 -11.30
N SER A 342 29.87 8.50 -10.41
CA SER A 342 28.87 8.16 -9.38
C SER A 342 28.76 9.26 -8.31
N VAL A 343 27.52 9.55 -7.94
CA VAL A 343 27.12 10.38 -6.80
C VAL A 343 26.28 9.49 -5.90
N HIS A 344 26.82 9.13 -4.74
CA HIS A 344 26.09 8.30 -3.78
C HIS A 344 25.01 9.12 -3.08
N VAL A 345 23.79 8.60 -3.09
CA VAL A 345 22.64 9.18 -2.43
C VAL A 345 22.24 8.26 -1.28
N ASN A 346 22.55 8.71 -0.07
CA ASN A 346 22.22 7.97 1.14
C ASN A 346 20.79 8.25 1.60
N GLU A 347 20.24 7.33 2.40
CA GLU A 347 18.99 7.54 3.13
C GLU A 347 19.16 8.75 4.08
N PRO A 348 18.27 9.74 4.05
CA PRO A 348 18.34 10.90 4.94
C PRO A 348 18.13 10.48 6.40
N SER A 349 18.64 11.29 7.32
CA SER A 349 18.36 11.10 8.74
C SER A 349 16.87 11.34 9.07
N ALA A 350 16.43 10.91 10.24
CA ALA A 350 15.06 11.19 10.70
C ALA A 350 14.81 12.70 10.79
N ASP A 351 15.76 13.46 11.29
CA ASP A 351 15.66 14.92 11.45
C ASP A 351 15.60 15.61 10.09
N ASP A 352 16.46 15.25 9.13
CA ASP A 352 16.42 15.77 7.76
C ASP A 352 15.08 15.42 7.08
N THR A 353 14.54 14.23 7.35
CA THR A 353 13.25 13.82 6.80
C THR A 353 12.10 14.67 7.35
N VAL A 354 12.12 15.03 8.62
CA VAL A 354 11.12 15.96 9.21
C VAL A 354 11.17 17.32 8.49
N GLU A 355 12.36 17.83 8.19
CA GLU A 355 12.53 19.08 7.43
C GLU A 355 12.01 18.96 5.99
N ILE A 356 12.27 17.83 5.33
CA ILE A 356 11.74 17.53 3.99
C ILE A 356 10.20 17.53 4.02
N LEU A 357 9.58 16.82 4.98
CA LEU A 357 8.12 16.76 5.07
C LEU A 357 7.50 18.13 5.39
N LYS A 358 8.16 18.94 6.24
CA LYS A 358 7.74 20.33 6.50
C LYS A 358 7.77 21.17 5.23
N GLY A 359 8.79 21.00 4.39
CA GLY A 359 8.87 21.67 3.08
C GLY A 359 7.75 21.25 2.11
N LEU A 360 7.34 20.01 2.14
CA LEU A 360 6.29 19.46 1.29
C LEU A 360 4.87 19.72 1.83
N ARG A 361 4.71 19.99 3.15
CA ARG A 361 3.44 20.14 3.88
C ARG A 361 2.41 20.92 3.08
N LYS A 362 2.73 22.15 2.69
CA LYS A 362 1.76 23.06 2.07
C LYS A 362 1.12 22.49 0.81
N ARG A 363 1.87 21.75 -0.01
CA ARG A 363 1.35 21.13 -1.25
C ARG A 363 0.38 20.00 -0.96
N TYR A 364 0.68 19.15 0.04
CA TYR A 364 -0.21 18.07 0.46
C TYR A 364 -1.46 18.62 1.15
N GLU A 365 -1.33 19.69 1.96
CA GLU A 365 -2.45 20.42 2.55
C GLU A 365 -3.38 21.00 1.49
N ASP A 366 -2.82 21.66 0.48
CA ASP A 366 -3.58 22.26 -0.63
C ASP A 366 -4.28 21.17 -1.48
N HIS A 367 -3.59 20.03 -1.72
CA HIS A 367 -4.14 18.94 -2.52
C HIS A 367 -5.30 18.22 -1.82
N HIS A 368 -5.11 17.87 -0.55
CA HIS A 368 -6.10 17.11 0.23
C HIS A 368 -7.09 18.01 0.98
N ARG A 369 -6.80 19.32 1.10
CA ARG A 369 -7.57 20.30 1.90
C ARG A 369 -7.65 19.91 3.37
N VAL A 370 -6.54 19.45 3.93
CA VAL A 370 -6.39 19.05 5.32
C VAL A 370 -5.19 19.75 5.92
N GLU A 371 -5.26 20.11 7.20
CA GLU A 371 -4.14 20.67 7.94
C GLU A 371 -3.27 19.53 8.48
N ILE A 372 -1.95 19.59 8.26
CA ILE A 372 -0.98 18.59 8.73
C ILE A 372 -0.23 19.18 9.91
N THR A 373 -0.44 18.62 11.12
CA THR A 373 0.22 19.10 12.32
C THR A 373 1.70 18.70 12.38
N ASP A 374 2.52 19.46 13.12
CA ASP A 374 3.93 19.10 13.34
C ASP A 374 4.07 17.73 14.01
N ALA A 375 3.18 17.43 14.96
CA ALA A 375 3.13 16.13 15.63
C ALA A 375 2.87 14.97 14.63
N ALA A 376 2.02 15.19 13.63
CA ALA A 376 1.77 14.20 12.58
C ALA A 376 3.01 13.96 11.71
N ILE A 377 3.75 15.02 11.36
CA ILE A 377 5.01 14.90 10.59
C ILE A 377 6.05 14.10 11.38
N GLU A 378 6.28 14.46 12.64
CA GLU A 378 7.22 13.76 13.51
C GLU A 378 6.80 12.28 13.69
N ALA A 379 5.51 12.03 13.92
CA ALA A 379 4.97 10.68 14.03
C ALA A 379 5.16 9.88 12.72
N ALA A 380 4.92 10.49 11.55
CA ALA A 380 5.10 9.82 10.26
C ALA A 380 6.55 9.35 10.07
N VAL A 381 7.52 10.19 10.45
CA VAL A 381 8.94 9.83 10.38
C VAL A 381 9.29 8.76 11.41
N GLN A 382 8.98 8.98 12.69
CA GLN A 382 9.36 8.05 13.77
C GLN A 382 8.71 6.67 13.63
N LEU A 383 7.41 6.63 13.32
CA LEU A 383 6.70 5.38 13.14
C LEU A 383 7.14 4.65 11.87
N SER A 384 7.43 5.37 10.78
CA SER A 384 7.96 4.75 9.57
C SER A 384 9.35 4.15 9.77
N VAL A 385 10.24 4.82 10.51
CA VAL A 385 11.57 4.29 10.85
C VAL A 385 11.45 3.03 11.70
N ARG A 386 10.55 3.05 12.68
CA ARG A 386 10.38 1.97 13.66
C ARG A 386 9.65 0.75 13.09
N TYR A 387 8.63 0.96 12.27
CA TYR A 387 7.69 -0.11 11.89
C TYR A 387 7.74 -0.48 10.40
N ILE A 388 8.26 0.38 9.51
CA ILE A 388 8.35 0.11 8.08
C ILE A 388 9.83 -0.03 7.68
N THR A 389 10.33 -1.28 7.77
CA THR A 389 11.74 -1.60 7.48
C THR A 389 12.02 -1.95 6.02
N SER A 390 10.97 -2.24 5.24
CA SER A 390 11.06 -2.67 3.84
C SER A 390 11.29 -1.52 2.86
N ARG A 391 11.05 -0.28 3.26
CA ARG A 391 11.20 0.93 2.45
C ARG A 391 12.15 1.92 3.11
N LYS A 392 12.66 2.88 2.34
CA LYS A 392 13.61 3.90 2.79
C LYS A 392 12.95 5.25 3.03
N LEU A 393 13.58 6.08 3.86
CA LEU A 393 13.26 7.50 3.96
C LEU A 393 13.78 8.24 2.73
N PRO A 394 13.12 9.34 2.30
CA PRO A 394 11.90 9.93 2.88
C PRO A 394 10.60 9.29 2.36
N ASP A 395 10.65 8.47 1.32
CA ASP A 395 9.51 7.92 0.58
C ASP A 395 8.43 7.31 1.49
N LYS A 396 8.83 6.40 2.41
CA LYS A 396 7.88 5.76 3.33
C LYS A 396 7.15 6.74 4.26
N ALA A 397 7.78 7.84 4.64
CA ALA A 397 7.18 8.85 5.50
C ALA A 397 6.26 9.80 4.72
N ILE A 398 6.62 10.10 3.47
CA ILE A 398 5.78 10.85 2.53
C ILE A 398 4.51 10.05 2.22
N ASP A 399 4.64 8.77 1.87
CA ASP A 399 3.50 7.90 1.59
C ASP A 399 2.54 7.80 2.78
N LEU A 400 3.06 7.70 4.01
CA LEU A 400 2.22 7.71 5.22
C LEU A 400 1.46 9.01 5.40
N MET A 401 2.11 10.13 5.17
CA MET A 401 1.50 11.45 5.27
C MET A 401 0.40 11.60 4.20
N ASP A 402 0.68 11.21 2.97
CA ASP A 402 -0.24 11.28 1.82
C ASP A 402 -1.48 10.40 2.04
N GLU A 403 -1.29 9.12 2.41
CA GLU A 403 -2.39 8.20 2.64
C GLU A 403 -3.25 8.62 3.83
N THR A 404 -2.62 9.13 4.91
CA THR A 404 -3.37 9.65 6.06
C THR A 404 -4.20 10.87 5.67
N ALA A 405 -3.65 11.76 4.86
CA ALA A 405 -4.36 12.92 4.34
C ALA A 405 -5.55 12.52 3.45
N ALA A 406 -5.34 11.57 2.56
CA ALA A 406 -6.40 11.01 1.72
C ALA A 406 -7.52 10.36 2.54
N LYS A 407 -7.16 9.57 3.57
CA LYS A 407 -8.11 8.93 4.49
C LYS A 407 -8.92 9.97 5.27
N ALA A 408 -8.27 10.97 5.86
CA ALA A 408 -8.94 12.03 6.61
C ALA A 408 -9.96 12.79 5.75
N ARG A 409 -9.65 13.00 4.47
CA ARG A 409 -10.59 13.57 3.48
C ARG A 409 -11.77 12.66 3.19
N LEU A 410 -11.54 11.34 3.02
CA LEU A 410 -12.59 10.35 2.72
C LEU A 410 -13.54 10.15 3.91
N ASP A 411 -13.02 10.04 5.12
CA ASP A 411 -13.82 9.84 6.33
C ASP A 411 -14.80 10.98 6.58
N ARG A 412 -14.46 12.19 6.15
CA ARG A 412 -15.37 13.34 6.20
C ARG A 412 -16.29 13.43 4.99
N SER A 413 -15.86 13.01 3.80
CA SER A 413 -16.74 12.95 2.62
C SER A 413 -17.88 11.95 2.81
N GLY A 414 -17.67 10.87 3.56
CA GLY A 414 -18.71 9.92 3.95
C GLY A 414 -19.80 10.48 4.87
N LYS A 415 -19.60 11.66 5.48
CA LYS A 415 -20.61 12.37 6.29
C LYS A 415 -21.64 13.15 5.47
N HIS A 416 -21.59 13.14 4.13
CA HIS A 416 -22.68 13.58 3.26
C HIS A 416 -23.93 12.68 3.31
N SER A 417 -23.84 11.54 4.00
CA SER A 417 -24.97 10.64 4.26
C SER A 417 -26.21 11.33 4.87
N PRO A 418 -26.13 12.34 5.78
CA PRO A 418 -27.33 13.03 6.28
C PRO A 418 -28.01 13.90 5.23
N LEU A 419 -27.26 14.49 4.29
CA LEU A 419 -27.78 15.35 3.24
C LEU A 419 -28.49 14.50 2.18
N GLN A 420 -27.87 13.42 1.73
CA GLN A 420 -28.47 12.47 0.79
C GLN A 420 -29.69 11.75 1.38
N LYS A 421 -29.67 11.40 2.68
CA LYS A 421 -30.85 10.83 3.35
C LYS A 421 -32.00 11.81 3.41
N LEU A 422 -31.73 13.09 3.74
CA LEU A 422 -32.77 14.13 3.76
C LEU A 422 -33.30 14.45 2.35
N GLU A 423 -32.44 14.41 1.33
CA GLU A 423 -32.86 14.57 -0.07
C GLU A 423 -33.77 13.43 -0.51
N ALA A 424 -33.43 12.20 -0.24
CA ALA A 424 -34.25 11.02 -0.54
C ALA A 424 -35.59 11.07 0.22
N GLU A 425 -35.58 11.50 1.49
CA GLU A 425 -36.82 11.64 2.28
C GLU A 425 -37.71 12.76 1.74
N VAL A 426 -37.15 13.87 1.24
CA VAL A 426 -37.91 14.95 0.61
C VAL A 426 -38.54 14.46 -0.71
N GLU A 427 -37.79 13.71 -1.50
CA GLU A 427 -38.25 13.15 -2.77
C GLU A 427 -39.33 12.08 -2.56
N GLU A 428 -39.21 11.25 -1.53
CA GLU A 428 -40.24 10.27 -1.15
C GLU A 428 -41.54 10.95 -0.69
N LEU A 429 -41.41 12.04 0.11
CA LEU A 429 -42.58 12.82 0.54
C LEU A 429 -43.25 13.58 -0.62
N ALA A 430 -42.45 14.05 -1.59
CA ALA A 430 -43.00 14.68 -2.82
C ALA A 430 -43.78 13.68 -3.66
N GLN A 431 -43.24 12.45 -3.85
CA GLN A 431 -43.96 11.39 -4.56
C GLN A 431 -45.27 11.00 -3.85
N LYS A 432 -45.21 10.77 -2.53
CA LYS A 432 -46.44 10.45 -1.75
C LYS A 432 -47.50 11.56 -1.80
N LYS A 433 -47.06 12.83 -1.84
CA LYS A 433 -47.94 13.97 -2.01
C LYS A 433 -48.63 13.96 -3.38
N ASP A 434 -47.86 13.72 -4.43
CA ASP A 434 -48.38 13.68 -5.81
C ASP A 434 -49.34 12.49 -6.01
N ASP A 435 -49.09 11.36 -5.40
CA ASP A 435 -49.98 10.20 -5.39
C ASP A 435 -51.29 10.51 -4.63
N ALA A 436 -51.21 11.16 -3.45
CA ALA A 436 -52.41 11.59 -2.71
C ALA A 436 -53.25 12.62 -3.48
N ILE A 437 -52.62 13.48 -4.29
CA ILE A 437 -53.33 14.42 -5.18
C ILE A 437 -54.04 13.64 -6.30
N ARG A 438 -53.39 12.64 -6.91
CA ARG A 438 -54.02 11.78 -7.95
C ARG A 438 -55.19 10.98 -7.42
N GLU A 439 -55.12 10.55 -6.15
CA GLU A 439 -56.23 9.85 -5.47
C GLU A 439 -57.30 10.77 -4.90
N GLN A 440 -57.24 12.11 -5.14
CA GLN A 440 -58.15 13.14 -4.65
C GLN A 440 -58.26 13.26 -3.11
N LYS A 441 -57.21 12.78 -2.38
CA LYS A 441 -57.12 12.86 -0.91
C LYS A 441 -56.48 14.19 -0.48
N PHE A 442 -57.22 15.30 -0.64
CA PHE A 442 -56.68 16.66 -0.47
C PHE A 442 -56.21 16.98 0.97
N GLU A 443 -56.84 16.42 2.00
CA GLU A 443 -56.41 16.61 3.40
C GLU A 443 -55.08 15.95 3.69
N GLU A 444 -54.85 14.76 3.13
CA GLU A 444 -53.60 14.00 3.26
C GLU A 444 -52.47 14.68 2.48
N ALA A 445 -52.75 15.15 1.28
CA ALA A 445 -51.84 15.94 0.45
C ALA A 445 -51.39 17.23 1.17
N ALA A 446 -52.31 17.91 1.86
CA ALA A 446 -51.98 19.10 2.65
C ALA A 446 -51.09 18.81 3.87
N ARG A 447 -51.27 17.66 4.53
CA ARG A 447 -50.39 17.18 5.63
C ARG A 447 -48.99 16.82 5.12
N LEU A 448 -48.91 16.13 3.98
CA LEU A 448 -47.65 15.75 3.33
C LEU A 448 -46.88 16.98 2.85
N ARG A 449 -47.55 17.99 2.30
CA ARG A 449 -46.95 19.27 1.89
C ARG A 449 -46.30 20.00 3.07
N LYS A 450 -46.92 20.04 4.25
CA LYS A 450 -46.36 20.64 5.45
C LYS A 450 -45.08 19.88 5.91
N LYS A 451 -45.09 18.54 5.82
CA LYS A 451 -43.94 17.72 6.18
C LYS A 451 -42.82 17.89 5.17
N GLU A 452 -43.09 17.92 3.89
CA GLU A 452 -42.15 18.18 2.81
C GLU A 452 -41.47 19.54 3.02
N GLN A 453 -42.27 20.63 3.26
CA GLN A 453 -41.71 21.95 3.49
C GLN A 453 -40.80 22.01 4.71
N ALA A 454 -41.20 21.42 5.83
CA ALA A 454 -40.35 21.37 7.04
C ALA A 454 -39.04 20.62 6.83
N LYS A 455 -39.02 19.59 5.97
CA LYS A 455 -37.79 18.87 5.63
C LYS A 455 -36.93 19.60 4.60
N ARG A 456 -37.56 20.32 3.65
CA ARG A 456 -36.86 21.23 2.72
C ARG A 456 -36.13 22.36 3.48
N ASP A 457 -36.81 22.98 4.46
CA ASP A 457 -36.19 24.02 5.28
C ASP A 457 -34.99 23.48 6.11
N LYS A 458 -35.09 22.22 6.58
CA LYS A 458 -33.96 21.56 7.24
C LYS A 458 -32.80 21.23 6.27
N LEU A 459 -33.13 20.80 5.06
CA LEU A 459 -32.16 20.50 4.01
C LEU A 459 -31.42 21.77 3.58
N GLU A 460 -32.15 22.89 3.44
CA GLU A 460 -31.55 24.16 3.06
C GLU A 460 -30.61 24.71 4.16
N LYS A 461 -31.01 24.60 5.43
CA LYS A 461 -30.14 24.94 6.56
C LYS A 461 -28.91 24.04 6.64
N LEU A 462 -29.04 22.75 6.31
CA LEU A 462 -27.92 21.81 6.28
C LEU A 462 -26.99 22.11 5.09
N ARG A 463 -27.55 22.44 3.91
CA ARG A 463 -26.78 22.88 2.73
C ARG A 463 -25.99 24.15 3.03
N GLN A 464 -26.62 25.16 3.66
CA GLN A 464 -25.92 26.39 4.06
C GLN A 464 -24.79 26.12 5.05
N LYS A 465 -24.99 25.20 6.01
CA LYS A 465 -23.91 24.79 6.94
C LYS A 465 -22.77 24.08 6.20
N VAL A 466 -23.08 23.16 5.32
CA VAL A 466 -22.07 22.46 4.51
C VAL A 466 -21.34 23.42 3.57
N GLU A 467 -22.01 24.41 3.02
CA GLU A 467 -21.43 25.43 2.15
C GLU A 467 -20.50 26.40 2.93
N VAL A 468 -20.85 26.72 4.17
CA VAL A 468 -19.99 27.48 5.09
C VAL A 468 -18.77 26.66 5.54
N GLU A 469 -18.97 25.34 5.79
CA GLU A 469 -17.87 24.44 6.11
C GLU A 469 -16.96 24.17 4.90
N ALA A 470 -17.52 24.11 3.68
CA ALA A 470 -16.75 23.98 2.43
C ALA A 470 -15.94 25.22 2.06
N LYS A 471 -16.27 26.40 2.62
CA LYS A 471 -15.50 27.64 2.49
C LYS A 471 -14.35 27.74 3.51
N ARG A 472 -14.24 26.82 4.45
CA ARG A 472 -13.06 26.74 5.32
C ARG A 472 -11.87 26.22 4.51
N GLU A 473 -10.72 26.83 4.71
CA GLU A 473 -9.47 26.55 3.99
C GLU A 473 -9.03 25.10 4.19
N PHE A 474 -9.28 24.53 5.39
CA PHE A 474 -9.00 23.14 5.73
C PHE A 474 -10.23 22.40 6.28
N VAL A 475 -10.40 21.15 5.84
CA VAL A 475 -11.55 20.30 6.19
C VAL A 475 -11.30 19.49 7.48
N ALA A 476 -10.05 19.14 7.75
CA ALA A 476 -9.59 18.33 8.89
C ALA A 476 -8.16 18.69 9.28
N ALA A 477 -7.81 18.44 10.54
CA ALA A 477 -6.42 18.40 11.00
C ALA A 477 -6.01 16.94 11.18
N ILE A 478 -4.83 16.59 10.68
CA ILE A 478 -4.21 15.26 10.84
C ILE A 478 -3.34 15.30 12.09
N THR A 479 -3.51 14.29 12.94
CA THR A 479 -2.80 14.11 14.19
C THR A 479 -1.85 12.90 14.14
N ASP A 480 -1.02 12.75 15.14
CA ASP A 480 -0.18 11.58 15.38
C ASP A 480 -1.00 10.28 15.49
N GLU A 481 -2.22 10.35 16.06
CA GLU A 481 -3.13 9.20 16.15
C GLU A 481 -3.61 8.73 14.78
N ASP A 482 -3.85 9.64 13.83
CA ASP A 482 -4.27 9.30 12.47
C ASP A 482 -3.13 8.59 11.70
N ILE A 483 -1.90 9.08 11.85
CA ILE A 483 -0.70 8.43 11.31
C ILE A 483 -0.53 7.03 11.91
N ALA A 484 -0.66 6.89 13.23
CA ALA A 484 -0.54 5.59 13.89
C ALA A 484 -1.61 4.59 13.40
N GLU A 485 -2.81 5.06 13.03
CA GLU A 485 -3.84 4.21 12.48
C GLU A 485 -3.48 3.66 11.10
N VAL A 486 -2.91 4.49 10.21
CA VAL A 486 -2.46 4.05 8.88
C VAL A 486 -1.29 3.09 9.00
N VAL A 487 -0.30 3.39 9.85
CA VAL A 487 0.81 2.45 10.14
C VAL A 487 0.27 1.12 10.65
N SER A 488 -0.75 1.15 11.52
CA SER A 488 -1.41 -0.07 12.01
C SER A 488 -2.06 -0.88 10.88
N GLN A 489 -2.67 -0.22 9.90
CA GLN A 489 -3.25 -0.89 8.73
C GLN A 489 -2.19 -1.53 7.84
N TRP A 490 -1.05 -0.86 7.62
CA TRP A 490 0.03 -1.37 6.80
C TRP A 490 0.79 -2.54 7.43
N THR A 491 1.01 -2.45 8.74
CA THR A 491 1.85 -3.41 9.46
C THR A 491 1.06 -4.51 10.17
N GLY A 492 -0.25 -4.33 10.31
CA GLY A 492 -1.11 -5.21 11.11
C GLY A 492 -0.95 -5.05 12.64
N ILE A 493 -0.19 -4.04 13.09
CA ILE A 493 0.10 -3.81 14.51
C ILE A 493 -0.91 -2.82 15.09
N PRO A 494 -1.67 -3.14 16.13
CA PRO A 494 -2.67 -2.24 16.71
C PRO A 494 -2.03 -1.11 17.53
N LEU A 495 -1.45 -0.11 16.86
CA LEU A 495 -0.68 0.97 17.51
C LEU A 495 -1.53 1.88 18.42
N LYS A 496 -2.79 2.15 18.07
CA LYS A 496 -3.71 2.96 18.92
C LYS A 496 -3.95 2.39 20.32
N GLN A 497 -3.72 1.09 20.52
CA GLN A 497 -3.88 0.44 21.82
C GLN A 497 -2.57 0.35 22.60
N MET A 498 -1.42 0.63 21.99
CA MET A 498 -0.13 0.30 22.59
C MET A 498 0.43 1.40 23.52
N GLU A 499 0.24 2.68 23.27
CA GLU A 499 1.00 3.70 24.04
C GLU A 499 0.52 3.92 25.48
N LYS A 500 -0.77 3.96 25.77
CA LYS A 500 -1.27 4.13 27.15
C LYS A 500 -1.63 2.82 27.87
N LYS A 501 -2.08 1.80 27.11
CA LYS A 501 -2.43 0.49 27.67
C LYS A 501 -1.26 -0.49 27.68
N GLU A 502 -0.21 -0.27 26.90
CA GLU A 502 0.96 -1.17 26.85
C GLU A 502 1.72 -1.17 28.17
N SER A 503 1.95 -0.02 28.77
CA SER A 503 2.60 0.07 30.07
C SER A 503 1.80 -0.68 31.16
N GLU A 504 0.47 -0.52 31.18
CA GLU A 504 -0.40 -1.23 32.11
C GLU A 504 -0.45 -2.74 31.80
N ARG A 505 -0.52 -3.14 30.54
CA ARG A 505 -0.47 -4.55 30.13
C ARG A 505 0.85 -5.21 30.48
N LEU A 506 1.99 -4.53 30.24
CA LEU A 506 3.31 -5.04 30.59
C LEU A 506 3.49 -5.21 32.12
N VAL A 507 2.88 -4.35 32.93
CA VAL A 507 2.84 -4.50 34.38
C VAL A 507 2.03 -5.74 34.77
N HIS A 508 0.95 -6.03 34.03
CA HIS A 508 0.05 -7.18 34.32
C HIS A 508 0.35 -8.43 33.48
N LEU A 509 1.43 -8.41 32.67
CA LEU A 509 1.79 -9.50 31.75
C LEU A 509 1.88 -10.86 32.45
N GLU A 510 2.44 -10.93 33.66
CA GLU A 510 2.52 -12.16 34.44
C GLU A 510 1.12 -12.75 34.72
N LYS A 511 0.15 -11.90 35.07
CA LYS A 511 -1.23 -12.34 35.32
C LYS A 511 -1.92 -12.81 34.02
N GLU A 512 -1.67 -12.16 32.91
CA GLU A 512 -2.21 -12.59 31.61
C GLU A 512 -1.63 -13.94 31.18
N LEU A 513 -0.33 -14.13 31.33
CA LEU A 513 0.32 -15.40 31.03
C LEU A 513 -0.19 -16.53 31.91
N HIS A 514 -0.41 -16.29 33.22
CA HIS A 514 -0.94 -17.27 34.15
C HIS A 514 -2.42 -17.64 33.91
N GLN A 515 -3.17 -16.89 33.13
CA GLN A 515 -4.54 -17.30 32.77
C GLN A 515 -4.55 -18.58 31.91
N ARG A 516 -3.49 -18.85 31.15
CA ARG A 516 -3.36 -20.03 30.28
C ARG A 516 -2.24 -20.99 30.69
N VAL A 517 -1.15 -20.45 31.21
CA VAL A 517 -0.01 -21.26 31.69
C VAL A 517 -0.15 -21.48 33.17
N ILE A 518 -0.47 -22.71 33.54
CA ILE A 518 -0.66 -23.12 34.92
C ILE A 518 0.67 -23.60 35.51
N GLY A 519 0.99 -23.13 36.70
CA GLY A 519 2.29 -23.34 37.31
C GLY A 519 3.38 -22.55 36.63
N GLN A 520 4.61 -22.98 36.76
CA GLN A 520 5.79 -22.39 36.07
C GLN A 520 6.02 -20.91 36.46
N GLU A 521 5.80 -20.53 37.71
CA GLU A 521 5.87 -19.11 38.17
C GLU A 521 7.22 -18.47 37.83
N GLU A 522 8.35 -19.22 38.01
CA GLU A 522 9.68 -18.74 37.74
C GLU A 522 9.87 -18.45 36.24
N ALA A 523 9.33 -19.32 35.37
CA ALA A 523 9.40 -19.18 33.94
C ALA A 523 8.62 -17.95 33.45
N VAL A 524 7.38 -17.79 33.92
CA VAL A 524 6.53 -16.67 33.54
C VAL A 524 7.11 -15.35 34.03
N SER A 525 7.61 -15.30 35.26
CA SER A 525 8.22 -14.10 35.85
C SER A 525 9.52 -13.71 35.13
N ALA A 526 10.38 -14.66 34.79
CA ALA A 526 11.62 -14.41 34.05
C ALA A 526 11.34 -13.84 32.65
N VAL A 527 10.40 -14.43 31.90
CA VAL A 527 9.96 -13.91 30.58
C VAL A 527 9.41 -12.50 30.72
N ALA A 528 8.49 -12.27 31.65
CA ALA A 528 7.86 -10.96 31.83
C ALA A 528 8.87 -9.87 32.23
N ARG A 529 9.84 -10.18 33.09
CA ARG A 529 10.93 -9.26 33.47
C ARG A 529 11.81 -8.90 32.28
N SER A 530 12.20 -9.89 31.49
CA SER A 530 13.05 -9.66 30.30
C SER A 530 12.36 -8.78 29.27
N ILE A 531 11.06 -9.02 29.01
CA ILE A 531 10.27 -8.22 28.08
C ILE A 531 10.08 -6.79 28.60
N ARG A 532 9.78 -6.61 29.89
CA ARG A 532 9.69 -5.27 30.51
C ARG A 532 11.01 -4.51 30.36
N ARG A 533 12.16 -5.15 30.60
CA ARG A 533 13.49 -4.55 30.42
C ARG A 533 13.75 -4.13 28.99
N ALA A 534 13.33 -4.93 28.00
CA ALA A 534 13.50 -4.60 26.58
C ALA A 534 12.61 -3.42 26.16
N ARG A 535 11.35 -3.41 26.60
CA ARG A 535 10.38 -2.36 26.25
C ARG A 535 10.61 -1.04 26.96
N SER A 536 11.27 -1.03 28.12
CA SER A 536 11.68 0.20 28.83
C SER A 536 12.88 0.92 28.20
N GLY A 537 13.42 0.43 27.08
CA GLY A 537 14.55 1.05 26.41
C GLY A 537 15.92 0.79 27.06
N LEU A 538 15.99 -0.07 28.07
CA LEU A 538 17.24 -0.41 28.78
C LEU A 538 18.06 -1.49 28.08
N LYS A 539 17.55 -2.11 27.02
CA LYS A 539 18.21 -3.13 26.23
C LYS A 539 18.86 -2.52 24.97
N ASP A 540 19.92 -3.13 24.48
CA ASP A 540 20.54 -2.78 23.19
C ASP A 540 19.50 -2.83 22.05
N PRO A 541 19.24 -1.71 21.34
CA PRO A 541 18.23 -1.66 20.29
C PRO A 541 18.57 -2.52 19.07
N LYS A 542 19.81 -3.01 18.96
CA LYS A 542 20.22 -3.90 17.86
C LYS A 542 19.78 -5.34 18.05
N ARG A 543 19.42 -5.78 19.25
CA ARG A 543 19.07 -7.17 19.58
C ARG A 543 17.57 -7.42 19.50
N PRO A 544 17.11 -8.68 19.33
CA PRO A 544 15.71 -9.06 19.47
C PRO A 544 15.10 -8.61 20.79
N ILE A 545 13.77 -8.43 20.88
CA ILE A 545 13.04 -8.06 22.11
C ILE A 545 13.42 -9.00 23.26
N GLY A 546 13.46 -10.32 23.01
CA GLY A 546 13.83 -11.32 23.98
C GLY A 546 14.38 -12.56 23.30
N SER A 547 15.34 -13.22 23.96
CA SER A 547 15.88 -14.50 23.55
C SER A 547 15.86 -15.46 24.73
N PHE A 548 15.14 -16.57 24.60
CA PHE A 548 14.87 -17.50 25.67
C PHE A 548 15.23 -18.93 25.27
N LEU A 549 15.82 -19.67 26.20
CA LEU A 549 16.00 -21.11 26.08
C LEU A 549 15.15 -21.83 27.13
N PHE A 550 14.13 -22.55 26.70
CA PHE A 550 13.21 -23.30 27.53
C PHE A 550 13.65 -24.75 27.65
N LEU A 551 13.99 -25.17 28.84
CA LEU A 551 14.47 -26.51 29.14
C LEU A 551 13.46 -27.28 29.97
N GLY A 552 13.38 -28.58 29.78
CA GLY A 552 12.53 -29.42 30.60
C GLY A 552 11.83 -30.54 29.83
N PRO A 553 11.11 -31.42 30.51
CA PRO A 553 10.44 -32.57 29.92
C PRO A 553 9.34 -32.15 28.93
N THR A 554 8.87 -33.09 28.13
CA THR A 554 7.75 -32.88 27.22
C THR A 554 6.45 -32.65 27.99
N GLY A 555 5.57 -31.81 27.48
CA GLY A 555 4.22 -31.63 28.02
C GLY A 555 4.09 -30.78 29.30
N VAL A 556 5.11 -29.99 29.63
CA VAL A 556 5.12 -29.10 30.83
C VAL A 556 4.66 -27.66 30.53
N GLY A 557 4.35 -27.34 29.27
CA GLY A 557 3.81 -26.01 28.88
C GLY A 557 4.76 -25.10 28.12
N LYS A 558 5.96 -25.54 27.68
CA LYS A 558 6.94 -24.73 26.91
C LYS A 558 6.32 -24.07 25.67
N THR A 559 5.66 -24.83 24.81
CA THR A 559 5.00 -24.35 23.58
C THR A 559 3.77 -23.50 23.92
N GLU A 560 3.05 -23.78 24.99
CA GLU A 560 1.88 -23.02 25.41
C GLU A 560 2.27 -21.63 25.91
N LEU A 561 3.36 -21.51 26.66
CA LEU A 561 3.89 -20.20 27.06
C LEU A 561 4.28 -19.35 25.84
N ALA A 562 4.90 -19.96 24.80
CA ALA A 562 5.23 -19.25 23.57
C ALA A 562 3.98 -18.75 22.81
N LYS A 563 2.92 -19.58 22.74
CA LYS A 563 1.64 -19.19 22.14
C LYS A 563 0.96 -18.06 22.89
N THR A 564 0.88 -18.21 24.22
CA THR A 564 0.25 -17.19 25.08
C THR A 564 1.03 -15.87 25.01
N LEU A 565 2.35 -15.94 24.92
CA LEU A 565 3.20 -14.78 24.76
C LEU A 565 2.96 -14.06 23.42
N ALA A 566 2.80 -14.82 22.31
CA ALA A 566 2.49 -14.24 21.01
C ALA A 566 1.16 -13.49 21.05
N GLU A 567 0.12 -14.08 21.66
CA GLU A 567 -1.18 -13.44 21.81
C GLU A 567 -1.13 -12.21 22.72
N SER A 568 -0.45 -12.30 23.86
CA SER A 568 -0.35 -11.16 24.80
C SER A 568 0.48 -9.99 24.23
N MET A 569 1.54 -10.28 23.47
CA MET A 569 2.43 -9.25 22.95
C MET A 569 1.98 -8.66 21.60
N PHE A 570 1.43 -9.48 20.72
CA PHE A 570 1.13 -9.10 19.35
C PHE A 570 -0.37 -9.17 19.01
N GLY A 571 -1.20 -9.59 19.97
CA GLY A 571 -2.66 -9.59 19.83
C GLY A 571 -3.25 -10.76 19.05
N ASP A 572 -2.40 -11.63 18.46
CA ASP A 572 -2.81 -12.78 17.66
C ASP A 572 -1.95 -14.01 17.97
N GLN A 573 -2.59 -15.18 18.06
CA GLN A 573 -1.88 -16.46 18.18
C GLN A 573 -1.11 -16.83 16.90
N ASP A 574 -1.57 -16.36 15.75
CA ASP A 574 -0.91 -16.57 14.46
C ASP A 574 0.38 -15.75 14.29
N ALA A 575 0.68 -14.85 15.23
CA ALA A 575 1.99 -14.21 15.34
C ALA A 575 3.10 -15.16 15.84
N LEU A 576 2.79 -16.46 16.04
CA LEU A 576 3.78 -17.50 16.37
C LEU A 576 4.32 -18.18 15.11
N VAL A 577 5.60 -17.98 14.84
CA VAL A 577 6.34 -18.68 13.77
C VAL A 577 7.03 -19.91 14.37
N ARG A 578 6.45 -21.08 14.19
CA ARG A 578 7.05 -22.34 14.68
C ARG A 578 7.90 -23.00 13.61
N ILE A 579 9.10 -23.43 14.00
CA ILE A 579 10.05 -24.19 13.19
C ILE A 579 10.54 -25.38 14.03
N ASP A 580 10.37 -26.58 13.50
CA ASP A 580 10.86 -27.83 14.14
C ASP A 580 12.30 -28.09 13.67
N MET A 581 13.23 -28.08 14.60
CA MET A 581 14.65 -28.24 14.27
C MET A 581 15.03 -29.69 13.92
N SER A 582 14.14 -30.65 14.14
CA SER A 582 14.32 -32.02 13.65
C SER A 582 14.33 -32.12 12.12
N GLU A 583 13.75 -31.14 11.43
CA GLU A 583 13.80 -31.03 9.96
C GLU A 583 15.14 -30.46 9.43
N TYR A 584 15.99 -29.96 10.33
CA TYR A 584 17.26 -29.25 10.02
C TYR A 584 18.48 -29.94 10.63
N MET A 585 18.46 -31.27 10.69
CA MET A 585 19.57 -32.09 11.19
C MET A 585 20.74 -32.18 10.21
N GLU A 586 20.47 -32.06 8.93
CA GLU A 586 21.44 -32.18 7.86
C GLU A 586 21.95 -30.81 7.38
N LYS A 587 23.24 -30.75 6.96
CA LYS A 587 23.84 -29.52 6.46
C LYS A 587 23.07 -28.88 5.31
N HIS A 588 22.54 -29.66 4.38
CA HIS A 588 21.77 -29.18 3.24
C HIS A 588 20.41 -28.62 3.64
N ALA A 589 19.84 -29.07 4.76
CA ALA A 589 18.60 -28.54 5.26
C ALA A 589 18.75 -27.13 5.83
N VAL A 590 19.95 -26.75 6.31
CA VAL A 590 20.21 -25.41 6.87
C VAL A 590 20.04 -24.31 5.82
N SER A 591 20.42 -24.56 4.57
CA SER A 591 20.20 -23.60 3.47
C SER A 591 18.72 -23.29 3.23
N ARG A 592 17.79 -24.17 3.58
CA ARG A 592 16.34 -23.89 3.49
C ARG A 592 15.87 -22.83 4.50
N LEU A 593 16.62 -22.61 5.60
CA LEU A 593 16.26 -21.55 6.56
C LEU A 593 16.54 -20.15 6.02
N VAL A 594 17.68 -19.98 5.34
CA VAL A 594 18.18 -18.67 4.88
C VAL A 594 17.97 -18.48 3.38
N GLY A 595 17.85 -19.58 2.64
CA GLY A 595 17.79 -19.66 1.18
C GLY A 595 19.01 -20.33 0.58
N SER A 596 18.85 -20.93 -0.59
CA SER A 596 19.92 -21.59 -1.33
C SER A 596 20.83 -20.56 -2.02
N PRO A 597 22.15 -20.75 -2.06
CA PRO A 597 23.05 -19.88 -2.82
C PRO A 597 22.72 -19.86 -4.33
N PRO A 598 23.14 -18.81 -5.06
CA PRO A 598 22.94 -18.74 -6.51
C PRO A 598 23.52 -19.98 -7.21
N GLY A 599 22.74 -20.55 -8.14
CA GLY A 599 23.13 -21.74 -8.90
C GLY A 599 22.71 -23.10 -8.29
N TYR A 600 22.10 -23.13 -7.11
CA TYR A 600 21.54 -24.34 -6.50
C TYR A 600 20.03 -24.39 -6.65
N VAL A 601 19.48 -25.63 -6.69
CA VAL A 601 18.02 -25.86 -6.75
C VAL A 601 17.36 -25.22 -5.53
N GLY A 602 16.25 -24.44 -5.76
CA GLY A 602 15.53 -23.75 -4.70
C GLY A 602 16.03 -22.32 -4.39
N PHE A 603 16.90 -21.73 -5.22
CA PHE A 603 17.34 -20.33 -5.06
C PHE A 603 16.17 -19.33 -5.14
N ASP A 604 15.18 -19.58 -6.01
CA ASP A 604 14.03 -18.71 -6.20
C ASP A 604 13.00 -18.81 -5.06
N GLU A 605 12.95 -19.93 -4.34
CA GLU A 605 11.98 -20.18 -3.27
C GLU A 605 12.22 -19.36 -2.00
N GLY A 606 13.41 -18.75 -1.85
CA GLY A 606 13.78 -18.00 -0.64
C GLY A 606 13.96 -18.88 0.61
N GLY A 607 14.36 -18.28 1.73
CA GLY A 607 14.57 -19.02 2.99
C GLY A 607 13.28 -19.07 3.83
N GLN A 608 12.96 -20.24 4.37
CA GLN A 608 11.74 -20.45 5.15
C GLN A 608 11.64 -19.55 6.40
N LEU A 609 12.74 -19.34 7.11
CA LEU A 609 12.79 -18.45 8.27
C LEU A 609 12.75 -16.98 7.81
N THR A 610 13.60 -16.63 6.86
CA THR A 610 13.75 -15.26 6.39
C THR A 610 12.47 -14.72 5.74
N GLU A 611 11.76 -15.54 4.94
CA GLU A 611 10.49 -15.14 4.35
C GLU A 611 9.36 -15.00 5.37
N LYS A 612 9.24 -15.96 6.30
CA LYS A 612 8.22 -15.88 7.35
C LYS A 612 8.38 -14.60 8.20
N ILE A 613 9.61 -14.24 8.54
CA ILE A 613 9.89 -13.04 9.34
C ILE A 613 9.73 -11.77 8.53
N ARG A 614 10.10 -11.76 7.26
CA ARG A 614 9.83 -10.61 6.39
C ARG A 614 8.34 -10.31 6.27
N ASN A 615 7.52 -11.37 6.22
CA ASN A 615 6.07 -11.22 6.15
C ASN A 615 5.42 -10.93 7.51
N LYS A 616 6.06 -11.37 8.62
CA LYS A 616 5.59 -11.15 10.00
C LYS A 616 6.75 -10.65 10.87
N PRO A 617 7.18 -9.38 10.74
CA PRO A 617 8.33 -8.84 11.47
C PRO A 617 8.10 -8.72 12.98
N TYR A 618 6.82 -8.74 13.41
CA TYR A 618 6.40 -8.74 14.81
C TYR A 618 5.84 -10.11 15.16
N SER A 619 6.73 -11.01 15.61
CA SER A 619 6.34 -12.40 15.88
C SER A 619 7.17 -13.03 17.00
N VAL A 620 6.62 -14.09 17.57
CA VAL A 620 7.38 -15.01 18.42
C VAL A 620 7.90 -16.13 17.52
N ILE A 621 9.20 -16.28 17.48
CA ILE A 621 9.87 -17.37 16.75
C ILE A 621 10.09 -18.50 17.74
N LEU A 622 9.49 -19.65 17.51
CA LEU A 622 9.67 -20.85 18.31
C LEU A 622 10.50 -21.88 17.53
N LEU A 623 11.74 -22.08 17.95
CA LEU A 623 12.62 -23.13 17.45
C LEU A 623 12.47 -24.34 18.37
N ASP A 624 11.70 -25.34 17.94
CA ASP A 624 11.40 -26.52 18.75
C ASP A 624 12.50 -27.58 18.59
N GLU A 625 12.89 -28.26 19.68
CA GLU A 625 13.92 -29.31 19.72
C GLU A 625 15.29 -28.86 19.17
N ILE A 626 15.77 -27.70 19.65
CA ILE A 626 16.99 -27.05 19.16
C ILE A 626 18.25 -27.94 19.26
N GLU A 627 18.29 -28.90 20.17
CA GLU A 627 19.40 -29.87 20.31
C GLU A 627 19.54 -30.81 19.11
N LYS A 628 18.52 -30.92 18.28
CA LYS A 628 18.60 -31.74 17.04
C LYS A 628 19.14 -30.99 15.84
N ALA A 629 19.27 -29.69 15.93
CA ALA A 629 19.69 -28.84 14.83
C ALA A 629 21.15 -29.10 14.46
N HIS A 630 21.46 -28.99 13.15
CA HIS A 630 22.87 -29.01 12.69
C HIS A 630 23.65 -27.83 13.29
N PRO A 631 24.95 -28.00 13.60
CA PRO A 631 25.79 -26.94 14.20
C PRO A 631 25.81 -25.62 13.43
N ASP A 632 25.62 -25.64 12.11
CA ASP A 632 25.55 -24.41 11.28
C ASP A 632 24.33 -23.54 11.58
N VAL A 633 23.24 -24.12 12.10
CA VAL A 633 22.07 -23.34 12.56
C VAL A 633 22.45 -22.41 13.71
N PHE A 634 23.34 -22.85 14.59
CA PHE A 634 23.81 -22.01 15.71
C PHE A 634 24.58 -20.78 15.23
N ASN A 635 25.35 -20.91 14.13
CA ASN A 635 26.05 -19.77 13.53
C ASN A 635 25.10 -18.72 12.99
N ILE A 636 23.96 -19.15 12.39
CA ILE A 636 22.87 -18.27 11.93
C ILE A 636 22.23 -17.57 13.13
N LEU A 637 21.93 -18.32 14.20
CA LEU A 637 21.32 -17.76 15.40
C LEU A 637 22.24 -16.76 16.11
N LEU A 638 23.55 -16.96 16.11
CA LEU A 638 24.50 -15.99 16.65
C LEU A 638 24.38 -14.64 15.94
N GLN A 639 24.28 -14.61 14.62
CA GLN A 639 24.08 -13.37 13.86
C GLN A 639 22.78 -12.68 14.25
N VAL A 640 21.68 -13.43 14.38
CA VAL A 640 20.39 -12.90 14.82
C VAL A 640 20.46 -12.32 16.24
N LEU A 641 21.14 -13.01 17.17
CA LEU A 641 21.24 -12.61 18.58
C LEU A 641 22.15 -11.40 18.80
N ASP A 642 23.18 -11.21 17.96
CA ASP A 642 24.13 -10.10 18.08
C ASP A 642 23.71 -8.87 17.29
N ASP A 643 23.42 -9.06 16.00
CA ASP A 643 23.17 -7.97 15.05
C ASP A 643 21.68 -7.68 14.87
N GLY A 644 20.79 -8.57 15.36
CA GLY A 644 19.34 -8.46 15.18
C GLY A 644 18.88 -8.51 13.72
N HIS A 645 19.71 -8.94 12.81
CA HIS A 645 19.35 -9.14 11.41
C HIS A 645 20.02 -10.40 10.83
N LEU A 646 19.43 -10.92 9.76
CA LEU A 646 19.95 -12.05 9.02
C LEU A 646 19.95 -11.70 7.54
N THR A 647 21.07 -11.95 6.86
CA THR A 647 21.17 -11.75 5.41
C THR A 647 20.67 -13.00 4.68
N ASP A 648 19.69 -12.87 3.81
CA ASP A 648 19.19 -14.00 3.01
C ASP A 648 20.14 -14.32 1.82
N SER A 649 19.86 -15.40 1.11
CA SER A 649 20.64 -15.83 -0.06
C SER A 649 20.60 -14.83 -1.23
N LYS A 650 19.68 -13.90 -1.24
CA LYS A 650 19.55 -12.81 -2.23
C LYS A 650 20.26 -11.52 -1.77
N GLY A 651 21.03 -11.56 -0.68
CA GLY A 651 21.74 -10.42 -0.12
C GLY A 651 20.89 -9.44 0.69
N ARG A 652 19.58 -9.74 0.90
CA ARG A 652 18.67 -8.84 1.60
C ARG A 652 18.76 -9.04 3.09
N LYS A 653 18.81 -7.96 3.86
CA LYS A 653 18.80 -7.97 5.33
C LYS A 653 17.37 -8.12 5.85
N VAL A 654 17.11 -9.17 6.60
CA VAL A 654 15.84 -9.42 7.29
C VAL A 654 15.99 -9.04 8.75
N ASP A 655 15.09 -8.21 9.26
CA ASP A 655 15.15 -7.62 10.60
C ASP A 655 14.45 -8.49 11.63
N PHE A 656 15.16 -8.86 12.70
CA PHE A 656 14.69 -9.65 13.84
C PHE A 656 14.56 -8.83 15.13
N ARG A 657 14.86 -7.53 15.12
CA ARG A 657 14.86 -6.67 16.33
C ARG A 657 13.49 -6.61 17.01
N ASN A 658 12.43 -6.77 16.25
CA ASN A 658 11.05 -6.73 16.75
C ASN A 658 10.49 -8.12 17.05
N THR A 659 11.31 -9.17 17.04
CA THR A 659 10.88 -10.54 17.31
C THR A 659 11.27 -10.98 18.73
N ILE A 660 10.59 -12.01 19.22
CA ILE A 660 10.96 -12.74 20.44
C ILE A 660 11.40 -14.13 20.01
N LEU A 661 12.64 -14.49 20.32
CA LEU A 661 13.20 -15.79 19.95
C LEU A 661 13.10 -16.76 21.14
N ILE A 662 12.39 -17.86 20.94
CA ILE A 662 12.24 -18.93 21.93
C ILE A 662 12.80 -20.23 21.33
N MET A 663 13.76 -20.80 22.02
CA MET A 663 14.32 -22.11 21.70
C MET A 663 13.83 -23.11 22.76
N THR A 664 13.34 -24.26 22.35
CA THR A 664 12.94 -25.31 23.31
C THR A 664 13.90 -26.50 23.21
N SER A 665 14.18 -27.10 24.33
CA SER A 665 15.01 -28.31 24.39
C SER A 665 14.46 -29.28 25.43
N ASN A 666 14.63 -30.55 25.14
CA ASN A 666 14.33 -31.65 26.06
C ASN A 666 15.57 -32.15 26.83
N LEU A 667 16.74 -31.50 26.65
CA LEU A 667 17.94 -31.80 27.43
C LEU A 667 17.64 -31.66 28.92
N GLY A 668 18.21 -32.56 29.72
CA GLY A 668 17.94 -32.62 31.13
C GLY A 668 16.74 -33.50 31.52
N ALA A 669 15.90 -33.92 30.57
CA ALA A 669 14.81 -34.86 30.86
C ALA A 669 15.30 -36.26 31.27
N THR A 670 16.44 -36.67 30.74
CA THR A 670 17.14 -37.91 31.08
C THR A 670 17.76 -37.86 32.47
N ALA A 671 18.36 -36.76 32.87
CA ALA A 671 18.88 -36.56 34.24
C ALA A 671 17.81 -36.68 35.31
N LEU A 672 16.55 -36.37 34.94
CA LEU A 672 15.36 -36.54 35.80
C LEU A 672 14.87 -37.98 35.91
N ARG A 673 15.30 -38.93 35.04
CA ARG A 673 14.93 -40.36 35.09
C ARG A 673 15.84 -41.15 36.07
N ASP A 674 17.11 -40.78 36.16
CA ASP A 674 18.11 -41.56 36.92
C ASP A 674 17.98 -41.41 38.44
N GLU A 675 17.13 -40.48 38.95
CA GLU A 675 16.88 -40.35 40.39
C GLU A 675 16.14 -41.51 41.02
N LYS A 676 15.55 -42.43 40.25
CA LYS A 676 14.91 -43.65 40.80
C LYS A 676 15.93 -44.76 41.10
N ALA A 677 17.21 -44.59 40.75
CA ALA A 677 18.18 -45.70 40.87
C ALA A 677 19.12 -45.65 42.08
N VAL A 678 19.18 -44.57 42.89
CA VAL A 678 20.11 -44.51 44.00
C VAL A 678 19.45 -44.00 45.29
N GLY A 679 19.05 -44.90 46.16
CA GLY A 679 19.24 -44.88 47.61
C GLY A 679 18.39 -43.96 48.47
N PHE A 680 17.51 -44.61 49.26
CA PHE A 680 17.00 -44.25 50.58
C PHE A 680 17.61 -43.03 51.29
N GLY A 681 16.82 -41.97 51.42
CA GLY A 681 17.11 -40.84 52.32
C GLY A 681 16.27 -39.63 51.97
N ALA A 682 15.24 -39.36 52.76
CA ALA A 682 14.39 -38.19 52.68
C ALA A 682 15.21 -36.91 52.86
N LYS A 683 15.62 -36.26 51.77
CA LYS A 683 16.15 -34.89 51.76
C LYS A 683 15.17 -33.96 51.06
N THR A 684 14.96 -32.83 51.70
CA THR A 684 14.00 -31.75 51.40
C THR A 684 13.95 -31.37 49.94
N VAL A 685 12.75 -31.24 49.35
CA VAL A 685 12.39 -30.92 47.96
C VAL A 685 13.16 -29.69 47.37
N GLN A 686 13.61 -28.77 48.21
CA GLN A 686 14.38 -27.58 47.79
C GLN A 686 15.84 -27.88 47.46
N HIS A 687 16.48 -28.91 48.05
CA HIS A 687 17.85 -29.29 47.72
C HIS A 687 17.96 -30.03 46.37
N ASP A 688 16.87 -30.70 45.96
CA ASP A 688 16.83 -31.41 44.67
C ASP A 688 16.76 -30.46 43.49
N HIS A 689 16.12 -29.30 43.63
CA HIS A 689 15.96 -28.33 42.53
C HIS A 689 17.29 -27.66 42.14
N THR A 690 18.08 -27.24 43.11
CA THR A 690 19.41 -26.59 42.85
C THR A 690 20.44 -27.59 42.32
N ALA A 691 20.39 -28.84 42.76
CA ALA A 691 21.24 -29.90 42.23
C ALA A 691 20.89 -30.26 40.78
N MET A 692 19.60 -30.26 40.48
CA MET A 692 19.06 -30.51 39.16
C MET A 692 19.41 -29.36 38.18
N GLU A 693 19.25 -28.10 38.57
CA GLU A 693 19.66 -26.95 37.77
C GLU A 693 21.17 -27.02 37.41
N LYS A 694 21.99 -27.39 38.33
CA LYS A 694 23.43 -27.52 38.14
C LYS A 694 23.78 -28.60 37.11
N ARG A 695 23.14 -29.77 37.17
CA ARG A 695 23.32 -30.85 36.18
C ARG A 695 22.82 -30.43 34.78
N ILE A 696 21.66 -29.83 34.71
CA ILE A 696 21.11 -29.32 33.43
C ILE A 696 22.04 -28.28 32.83
N ARG A 697 22.63 -27.41 33.64
CA ARG A 697 23.61 -26.42 33.17
C ARG A 697 24.92 -27.08 32.70
N GLU A 698 25.33 -28.21 33.28
CA GLU A 698 26.50 -29.00 32.83
C GLU A 698 26.17 -29.69 31.49
N GLU A 699 25.03 -30.32 31.33
CA GLU A 699 24.60 -30.90 30.05
C GLU A 699 24.47 -29.86 28.94
N LEU A 700 24.00 -28.68 29.25
CA LEU A 700 23.92 -27.56 28.30
C LEU A 700 25.30 -27.13 27.78
N LYS A 701 26.29 -27.05 28.66
CA LYS A 701 27.69 -26.71 28.26
C LYS A 701 28.30 -27.75 27.34
N ASN A 702 27.83 -28.98 27.44
CA ASN A 702 28.30 -30.07 26.57
C ASN A 702 27.55 -30.08 25.21
N ALA A 703 26.28 -29.64 25.19
CA ALA A 703 25.43 -29.68 24.01
C ALA A 703 25.56 -28.41 23.14
N PHE A 704 25.78 -27.25 23.78
CA PHE A 704 25.81 -25.95 23.11
C PHE A 704 27.14 -25.23 23.30
N ARG A 705 27.60 -24.50 22.29
CA ARG A 705 28.76 -23.66 22.37
C ARG A 705 28.59 -22.56 23.42
N PRO A 706 29.62 -22.25 24.24
CA PRO A 706 29.51 -21.17 25.24
C PRO A 706 29.13 -19.83 24.67
N GLU A 707 29.51 -19.54 23.43
CA GLU A 707 29.17 -18.30 22.72
C GLU A 707 27.66 -18.14 22.60
N LEU A 708 26.90 -19.18 22.19
CA LEU A 708 25.46 -19.12 22.07
C LEU A 708 24.78 -18.91 23.42
N LEU A 709 25.24 -19.66 24.45
CA LEU A 709 24.64 -19.55 25.80
C LEU A 709 24.81 -18.16 26.41
N ASN A 710 25.92 -17.46 26.11
CA ASN A 710 26.21 -16.12 26.60
C ASN A 710 25.39 -15.03 25.88
N ARG A 711 24.78 -15.34 24.72
CA ARG A 711 23.96 -14.39 23.94
C ARG A 711 22.50 -14.53 24.26
N ILE A 712 22.08 -15.60 24.89
CA ILE A 712 20.67 -15.82 25.31
C ILE A 712 20.40 -14.99 26.56
N ASP A 713 19.31 -14.23 26.56
CA ASP A 713 18.93 -13.36 27.67
C ASP A 713 18.59 -14.14 28.94
N GLU A 714 17.84 -15.23 28.83
CA GLU A 714 17.41 -16.04 29.96
C GLU A 714 17.32 -17.53 29.57
N ILE A 715 17.88 -18.38 30.43
CA ILE A 715 17.77 -19.84 30.35
C ILE A 715 16.80 -20.29 31.43
N ILE A 716 15.66 -20.85 31.02
CA ILE A 716 14.51 -21.12 31.87
C ILE A 716 14.27 -22.62 31.97
N VAL A 717 14.29 -23.15 33.18
CA VAL A 717 14.04 -24.56 33.47
C VAL A 717 12.59 -24.77 33.89
N PHE A 718 11.84 -25.55 33.12
CA PHE A 718 10.47 -25.92 33.43
C PHE A 718 10.44 -27.14 34.35
N HIS A 719 9.67 -27.05 35.46
CA HIS A 719 9.50 -28.14 36.38
C HIS A 719 8.40 -29.10 35.93
N LYS A 720 8.39 -30.32 36.51
CA LYS A 720 7.32 -31.30 36.32
C LYS A 720 6.03 -30.79 36.96
N LEU A 721 4.93 -31.00 36.25
CA LEU A 721 3.61 -30.58 36.72
C LEU A 721 3.13 -31.42 37.95
N THR A 722 2.64 -30.76 38.96
CA THR A 722 2.08 -31.35 40.15
C THR A 722 0.61 -31.77 39.97
N LYS A 723 0.07 -32.66 40.83
CA LYS A 723 -1.34 -33.07 40.74
C LYS A 723 -2.34 -31.88 40.80
N PRO A 724 -2.15 -30.85 41.65
CA PRO A 724 -3.01 -29.67 41.66
C PRO A 724 -2.98 -28.88 40.34
N GLU A 725 -1.78 -28.72 39.73
CA GLU A 725 -1.62 -28.01 38.46
C GLU A 725 -2.32 -28.76 37.29
N LEU A 726 -2.19 -30.09 37.26
CA LEU A 726 -2.89 -30.93 36.28
C LEU A 726 -4.43 -30.76 36.38
N ARG A 727 -4.98 -30.70 37.59
CA ARG A 727 -6.40 -30.39 37.76
C ARG A 727 -6.80 -29.05 37.19
N GLN A 728 -6.00 -28.03 37.42
CA GLN A 728 -6.24 -26.69 36.86
C GLN A 728 -6.16 -26.71 35.34
N ILE A 729 -5.20 -27.44 34.74
CA ILE A 729 -5.08 -27.60 33.28
C ILE A 729 -6.32 -28.26 32.69
N VAL A 730 -6.82 -29.35 33.34
CA VAL A 730 -8.08 -30.00 32.93
C VAL A 730 -9.25 -29.03 32.99
N GLN A 731 -9.35 -28.22 34.05
CA GLN A 731 -10.39 -27.20 34.21
C GLN A 731 -10.32 -26.16 33.10
N LEU A 732 -9.13 -25.71 32.76
CA LEU A 732 -8.90 -24.75 31.66
C LEU A 732 -9.35 -25.33 30.30
N MET A 733 -8.91 -26.55 29.98
CA MET A 733 -9.28 -27.22 28.72
C MET A 733 -10.79 -27.54 28.63
N THR A 734 -11.43 -27.86 29.77
CA THR A 734 -12.88 -28.07 29.78
C THR A 734 -13.68 -26.76 29.67
N LYS A 735 -13.08 -25.61 29.96
CA LYS A 735 -13.70 -24.29 29.75
C LYS A 735 -13.97 -24.02 28.28
N ASP A 736 -13.08 -24.40 27.39
CA ASP A 736 -13.25 -24.24 25.95
C ASP A 736 -14.42 -25.07 25.43
N ILE A 737 -14.60 -26.29 25.97
CA ILE A 737 -15.73 -27.12 25.60
C ILE A 737 -17.04 -26.50 26.09
N LYS A 738 -17.04 -25.90 27.31
CA LYS A 738 -18.23 -25.19 27.86
C LYS A 738 -18.59 -24.00 26.93
N THR A 739 -17.63 -23.24 26.47
CA THR A 739 -17.87 -22.08 25.60
C THR A 739 -18.47 -22.52 24.28
N ARG A 740 -17.91 -23.53 23.62
CA ARG A 740 -18.44 -24.07 22.35
C ARG A 740 -19.86 -24.60 22.46
N LEU A 741 -20.19 -25.27 23.57
CA LEU A 741 -21.54 -25.79 23.79
C LEU A 741 -22.54 -24.72 24.25
N ALA A 742 -22.05 -23.66 24.89
CA ALA A 742 -22.90 -22.49 25.22
C ALA A 742 -23.41 -21.80 23.96
N GLU A 743 -22.63 -21.78 22.88
CA GLU A 743 -23.06 -21.28 21.54
C GLU A 743 -24.23 -22.13 20.98
N LEU A 744 -24.29 -23.40 21.36
CA LEU A 744 -25.41 -24.31 21.05
C LEU A 744 -26.54 -24.26 22.09
N ASN A 745 -26.54 -23.27 23.01
CA ASN A 745 -27.47 -23.13 24.14
C ASN A 745 -27.46 -24.31 25.13
N ILE A 746 -26.34 -25.02 25.25
CA ILE A 746 -26.19 -26.13 26.21
C ILE A 746 -25.28 -25.68 27.34
N GLU A 747 -25.82 -25.65 28.58
CA GLU A 747 -25.06 -25.31 29.79
C GLU A 747 -24.41 -26.56 30.40
N LEU A 748 -23.06 -26.64 30.33
CA LEU A 748 -22.28 -27.77 30.85
C LEU A 748 -21.72 -27.49 32.24
N LYS A 749 -21.88 -28.49 33.17
CA LYS A 749 -21.20 -28.50 34.45
C LYS A 749 -20.37 -29.77 34.62
N PHE A 750 -19.12 -29.61 35.04
CA PHE A 750 -18.24 -30.72 35.37
C PHE A 750 -18.15 -30.88 36.89
N THR A 751 -18.24 -32.14 37.39
CA THR A 751 -17.99 -32.43 38.80
C THR A 751 -16.49 -32.57 39.06
N SER A 752 -16.04 -32.33 40.31
CA SER A 752 -14.63 -32.49 40.70
C SER A 752 -14.11 -33.91 40.43
N GLY A 753 -14.95 -34.94 40.60
CA GLY A 753 -14.56 -36.31 40.35
C GLY A 753 -14.23 -36.66 38.89
N VAL A 754 -14.83 -35.95 37.89
CA VAL A 754 -14.44 -36.12 36.47
C VAL A 754 -13.11 -35.43 36.20
N ILE A 755 -12.90 -34.25 36.77
CA ILE A 755 -11.65 -33.52 36.64
C ILE A 755 -10.48 -34.34 37.20
N ASP A 756 -10.70 -34.96 38.38
CA ASP A 756 -9.70 -35.83 39.00
C ASP A 756 -9.40 -37.07 38.17
N LEU A 757 -10.46 -37.72 37.65
CA LEU A 757 -10.33 -38.92 36.81
C LEU A 757 -9.52 -38.60 35.53
N ILE A 758 -9.79 -37.48 34.89
CA ILE A 758 -9.08 -37.07 33.68
C ILE A 758 -7.64 -36.69 34.02
N ALA A 759 -7.41 -35.99 35.12
CA ALA A 759 -6.06 -35.61 35.56
C ALA A 759 -5.19 -36.83 35.91
N GLU A 760 -5.79 -37.87 36.50
CA GLU A 760 -5.05 -39.10 36.83
C GLU A 760 -4.78 -39.97 35.61
N GLU A 761 -5.74 -40.14 34.68
CA GLU A 761 -5.56 -40.97 33.51
C GLU A 761 -4.81 -40.22 32.36
N GLY A 762 -4.94 -38.92 32.30
CA GLY A 762 -4.25 -38.07 31.35
C GLY A 762 -2.81 -37.70 31.72
N PHE A 763 -2.34 -38.11 32.89
CA PHE A 763 -0.96 -37.86 33.33
C PHE A 763 -0.05 -39.03 32.96
N ASP A 764 0.97 -38.77 32.22
CA ASP A 764 2.07 -39.69 31.91
C ASP A 764 3.38 -39.12 32.46
N PRO A 765 4.16 -39.86 33.25
CA PRO A 765 5.45 -39.40 33.75
C PRO A 765 6.47 -38.97 32.68
N GLU A 766 6.34 -39.53 31.45
CA GLU A 766 7.23 -39.23 30.31
C GLU A 766 6.70 -38.11 29.41
N TYR A 767 5.37 -38.08 29.18
CA TYR A 767 4.72 -37.18 28.24
C TYR A 767 4.00 -36.01 28.90
N GLY A 768 4.05 -35.92 30.26
CA GLY A 768 3.48 -34.83 31.02
C GLY A 768 1.96 -34.69 30.83
N ALA A 769 1.49 -33.48 30.57
CA ALA A 769 0.07 -33.18 30.33
C ALA A 769 -0.40 -33.42 28.89
N ARG A 770 0.46 -33.85 27.97
CA ARG A 770 0.11 -34.05 26.56
C ARG A 770 -1.02 -35.09 26.34
N PRO A 771 -1.10 -36.20 27.10
CA PRO A 771 -2.20 -37.16 26.99
C PRO A 771 -3.53 -36.67 27.52
N ILE A 772 -3.60 -35.61 28.33
CA ILE A 772 -4.85 -35.05 28.89
C ILE A 772 -5.83 -34.71 27.77
N ARG A 773 -5.35 -34.12 26.65
CA ARG A 773 -6.22 -33.77 25.55
C ARG A 773 -6.90 -34.99 24.92
N ARG A 774 -6.18 -36.10 24.79
CA ARG A 774 -6.72 -37.38 24.30
C ARG A 774 -7.69 -37.99 25.31
N ALA A 775 -7.41 -37.86 26.63
CA ALA A 775 -8.29 -38.33 27.67
C ALA A 775 -9.61 -37.54 27.69
N ILE A 776 -9.56 -36.21 27.50
CA ILE A 776 -10.73 -35.35 27.35
C ILE A 776 -11.52 -35.73 26.11
N GLN A 777 -10.87 -35.87 24.95
CA GLN A 777 -11.53 -36.27 23.73
C GLN A 777 -12.27 -37.60 23.89
N LYS A 778 -11.56 -38.64 24.28
CA LYS A 778 -12.12 -40.00 24.40
C LYS A 778 -13.22 -40.14 25.46
N LYS A 779 -13.11 -39.41 26.59
CA LYS A 779 -14.03 -39.59 27.74
C LYS A 779 -15.11 -38.53 27.88
N ILE A 780 -14.92 -37.38 27.24
CA ILE A 780 -15.90 -36.29 27.30
C ILE A 780 -16.46 -35.99 25.91
N GLU A 781 -15.61 -35.65 24.94
CA GLU A 781 -16.08 -35.16 23.62
C GLU A 781 -16.79 -36.28 22.84
N ASP A 782 -16.20 -37.49 22.76
CA ASP A 782 -16.80 -38.60 22.02
C ASP A 782 -18.17 -39.03 22.63
N PRO A 783 -18.29 -39.30 23.98
CA PRO A 783 -19.59 -39.67 24.54
C PRO A 783 -20.62 -38.52 24.49
N LEU A 784 -20.14 -37.27 24.58
CA LEU A 784 -21.04 -36.13 24.52
C LEU A 784 -21.57 -35.94 23.08
N SER A 785 -20.76 -36.21 22.11
CA SER A 785 -21.13 -36.18 20.67
C SER A 785 -22.15 -37.28 20.35
N GLU A 786 -21.95 -38.50 20.87
CA GLU A 786 -22.91 -39.60 20.75
C GLU A 786 -24.27 -39.25 21.39
N ALA A 787 -24.25 -38.68 22.61
CA ALA A 787 -25.47 -38.27 23.34
C ALA A 787 -26.23 -37.12 22.64
N LEU A 788 -25.50 -36.24 21.93
CA LEU A 788 -26.11 -35.18 21.11
C LEU A 788 -26.74 -35.75 19.83
N LEU A 789 -26.04 -36.66 19.16
CA LEU A 789 -26.53 -37.28 17.91
C LEU A 789 -27.67 -38.25 18.14
N SER A 790 -27.66 -38.98 19.28
CA SER A 790 -28.78 -39.88 19.69
C SER A 790 -30.02 -39.16 20.16
N GLY A 791 -29.92 -37.83 20.40
CA GLY A 791 -31.01 -37.01 20.94
C GLY A 791 -31.25 -37.15 22.45
N GLU A 792 -30.34 -37.80 23.16
CA GLU A 792 -30.36 -37.88 24.64
C GLU A 792 -30.12 -36.48 25.23
N ILE A 793 -29.35 -35.63 24.57
CA ILE A 793 -29.15 -34.23 24.94
C ILE A 793 -29.77 -33.36 23.86
N ARG A 794 -30.63 -32.43 24.25
CA ARG A 794 -31.31 -31.46 23.37
C ARG A 794 -30.78 -30.05 23.59
N PHE A 795 -30.89 -29.24 22.55
CA PHE A 795 -30.56 -27.81 22.65
C PHE A 795 -31.38 -27.12 23.76
N GLY A 796 -30.75 -26.29 24.58
CA GLY A 796 -31.37 -25.57 25.67
C GLY A 796 -31.35 -26.31 27.03
N GLN A 797 -30.73 -27.49 27.12
CA GLN A 797 -30.67 -28.27 28.34
C GLN A 797 -29.41 -27.95 29.19
N LYS A 798 -29.53 -28.21 30.51
CA LYS A 798 -28.40 -28.20 31.43
C LYS A 798 -27.89 -29.61 31.67
N VAL A 799 -26.64 -29.85 31.32
CA VAL A 799 -26.00 -31.16 31.39
C VAL A 799 -24.91 -31.14 32.45
N THR A 800 -24.91 -32.13 33.34
CA THR A 800 -23.84 -32.35 34.32
C THR A 800 -23.07 -33.61 33.97
N ILE A 801 -21.74 -33.45 33.78
CA ILE A 801 -20.81 -34.54 33.55
C ILE A 801 -20.19 -34.93 34.91
N GLY A 802 -20.43 -36.18 35.30
CA GLY A 802 -19.95 -36.75 36.56
C GLY A 802 -19.13 -38.01 36.33
N SER A 803 -18.46 -38.51 37.37
CA SER A 803 -17.80 -39.80 37.35
C SER A 803 -18.44 -40.77 38.39
N GLN A 804 -18.72 -42.01 37.94
CA GLN A 804 -19.14 -43.10 38.84
C GLN A 804 -18.30 -44.35 38.52
N LYS A 805 -17.67 -44.93 39.54
CA LYS A 805 -16.84 -46.12 39.42
C LYS A 805 -15.82 -46.08 38.29
N GLY A 806 -15.12 -44.95 38.13
CA GLY A 806 -14.09 -44.75 37.08
C GLY A 806 -14.63 -44.54 35.65
N LYS A 807 -15.95 -44.44 35.45
CA LYS A 807 -16.57 -44.12 34.15
C LYS A 807 -17.21 -42.73 34.17
N VAL A 808 -17.10 -42.00 33.08
CA VAL A 808 -17.79 -40.72 32.90
C VAL A 808 -19.27 -40.97 32.67
N THR A 809 -20.12 -40.26 33.38
CA THR A 809 -21.58 -40.33 33.28
C THR A 809 -22.13 -38.96 32.93
N ILE A 810 -22.97 -38.90 31.94
CA ILE A 810 -23.64 -37.69 31.48
C ILE A 810 -25.06 -37.72 32.06
N LYS A 811 -25.45 -36.70 32.79
CA LYS A 811 -26.79 -36.61 33.41
C LYS A 811 -27.42 -35.26 33.07
N GLU A 812 -28.69 -35.30 32.67
CA GLU A 812 -29.49 -34.09 32.57
C GLU A 812 -29.75 -33.50 33.97
N THR A 813 -29.50 -32.23 34.16
CA THR A 813 -29.80 -31.52 35.42
C THR A 813 -31.24 -31.04 35.33
N LYS A 814 -32.19 -31.75 35.99
CA LYS A 814 -33.57 -31.29 36.16
C LYS A 814 -33.56 -29.94 36.87
N VAL A 815 -33.94 -28.87 36.19
CA VAL A 815 -34.20 -27.58 36.83
C VAL A 815 -35.44 -27.72 37.68
N ALA A 816 -35.30 -27.58 39.03
CA ALA A 816 -36.47 -27.44 39.87
C ALA A 816 -37.27 -26.22 39.45
N PRO A 817 -38.59 -26.31 39.24
CA PRO A 817 -39.39 -25.20 38.80
C PRO A 817 -39.27 -24.06 39.82
N LYS A 818 -38.87 -22.86 39.39
CA LYS A 818 -39.01 -21.64 40.20
C LYS A 818 -40.49 -21.55 40.59
N LYS A 819 -40.78 -21.65 41.86
CA LYS A 819 -42.10 -21.26 42.44
C LYS A 819 -42.25 -19.78 42.13
N GLU A 820 -43.08 -19.44 41.14
CA GLU A 820 -43.60 -18.09 40.98
C GLU A 820 -44.40 -17.78 42.23
N ALA A 821 -43.89 -16.86 43.03
CA ALA A 821 -44.64 -16.27 44.13
C ALA A 821 -45.72 -15.38 43.49
N VAL A 822 -46.89 -15.93 43.33
CA VAL A 822 -48.12 -15.16 43.12
C VAL A 822 -48.30 -14.29 44.35
N LYS A 823 -48.02 -13.01 44.22
CA LYS A 823 -48.52 -12.00 45.17
C LYS A 823 -49.95 -11.68 44.76
N ALA A 824 -50.85 -12.00 45.71
CA ALA A 824 -52.23 -11.54 45.74
C ALA A 824 -52.30 -10.00 45.88
#